data_a8f35b851f86adf429bf7c093e952460
#
_entry.id   a8f35b851f86adf429bf7c093e952460
#
_cell.length_a   1.000
_cell.length_b   1.000
_cell.length_c   1.000
_cell.angle_alpha   90.00
_cell.angle_beta   90.00
_cell.angle_gamma   90.00
#
_symmetry.space_group_name_H-M   'P 1'
#
loop_
_entity.id
_entity.type
_entity.pdbx_description
1 polymer ?
#
loop_
_entity_poly.entity_id
_entity_poly.type
_entity_poly.pdbx_seq_one_letter_code
_entity_poly.pdbx_strand_id
1 'polypeptide(L)'
;MKRVFSLMTGWSTRKPWLVLGIIALLTAVAVAGALRIQMEFSQEALLPDKYPSIATLRKVEEDFGGLNYAKVLLTGSDLLSPEAALVLFQYQEALQGGAGSAEWEDLVLRVESYLSFLLRNPQARALMSLYSSLRTSGSGEEAMAAVREFLVSEEARSMEGEPEAAPFLQGLRIAAEQGEAGAGKAEYLVEAAVSEALHRYLESVGAMVLGRTVTADGKAAVVNIQVRPDLPQAEVLRRAGKLEDFTVDFFASRGLAAEVSGEVYMMKALQHLSLRDSAVLGIIALFFIALVLFLTFRKVLDIFLTLAVVFVSLLWIFGIMGFAGIRYTVMGMALIPLMLGIDIAYSIHVLTRYYEERDKRKGAEDSAVSSVVTVGIAVFLAAATTIFGFLSFSISDLPPIRQFGFLCLGGVLFGFLLSITMLPAALVIRDRRRGVRETRRVEEHLLLDWLDRGLARLSLLAERHRLPVWIGCLVLVVACGLSVLGISTSADFRTFVPQDLPSYRSFTRIEEYFGGQDTTVALLEGEDLLSPPSLRKMDEFVSAVLDHPRNLTPEGERKYFRPEKTNSLPGIFRALKALSSAEAAGANPAGEAVQEAEPGDWVPVSREEAEVLLSRAEEAFGFESTSLLTPDGKSSLVAFEVPFVNEEGEKEMAFILRDAASAVSATGTFDIRLTGMPLIISDALDKLFTTQLESGGLALLLCALLVMVVFRSMAYGLTATSVVFLAILLEVGLLRLIGWPLDIMTVMIASLVIGAGIDFGIHVAHRFREELYENRLGPEEAVNATVRNVGTALISAAVTTSGAFLILAISSFSPLRRFGVITALALASACFAALVLEPTFLTTVATRLDRRVRAGGKGSED
;
A
#
# COMPACT_ATOMS: atom_id res chain seq x y z
N MET A 1 -26.05 -30.78 14.84
CA MET A 1 -25.47 -30.46 13.51
C MET A 1 -26.03 -31.34 12.39
N LYS A 2 -25.93 -32.69 12.43
CA LYS A 2 -26.46 -33.57 11.36
C LYS A 2 -27.92 -33.28 10.96
N ARG A 3 -28.80 -32.98 11.93
CA ARG A 3 -30.20 -32.59 11.65
C ARG A 3 -30.30 -31.25 10.88
N VAL A 4 -29.46 -30.27 11.20
CA VAL A 4 -29.45 -28.97 10.52
C VAL A 4 -29.01 -29.13 9.07
N PHE A 5 -27.94 -29.88 8.82
CA PHE A 5 -27.45 -30.16 7.47
C PHE A 5 -28.48 -30.94 6.67
N SER A 6 -29.12 -31.96 7.26
CA SER A 6 -30.18 -32.70 6.62
C SER A 6 -31.38 -31.82 6.25
N LEU A 7 -31.78 -30.87 7.10
CA LEU A 7 -32.86 -29.93 6.83
C LEU A 7 -32.49 -28.95 5.71
N MET A 8 -31.34 -28.31 5.79
CA MET A 8 -30.88 -27.34 4.79
C MET A 8 -30.72 -27.97 3.42
N THR A 9 -29.98 -29.09 3.34
CA THR A 9 -29.76 -29.78 2.06
C THR A 9 -31.04 -30.46 1.56
N GLY A 10 -31.86 -31.04 2.46
CA GLY A 10 -33.13 -31.60 2.09
C GLY A 10 -34.11 -30.58 1.49
N TRP A 11 -34.10 -29.33 2.00
CA TRP A 11 -34.86 -28.25 1.40
C TRP A 11 -34.28 -27.84 0.03
N SER A 12 -32.96 -27.71 -0.08
CA SER A 12 -32.29 -27.33 -1.33
C SER A 12 -32.47 -28.39 -2.44
N THR A 13 -32.48 -29.68 -2.10
CA THR A 13 -32.61 -30.77 -3.08
C THR A 13 -34.07 -31.01 -3.48
N ARG A 14 -35.05 -30.76 -2.59
CA ARG A 14 -36.49 -30.87 -2.94
C ARG A 14 -36.99 -29.73 -3.81
N LYS A 15 -36.47 -28.51 -3.64
CA LYS A 15 -36.85 -27.31 -4.42
C LYS A 15 -35.62 -26.63 -5.07
N PRO A 16 -34.89 -27.37 -5.91
CA PRO A 16 -33.59 -26.90 -6.40
C PRO A 16 -33.69 -25.62 -7.26
N TRP A 17 -34.72 -25.49 -8.09
CA TRP A 17 -34.93 -24.30 -8.91
C TRP A 17 -35.23 -23.05 -8.09
N LEU A 18 -35.97 -23.19 -6.98
CA LEU A 18 -36.25 -22.08 -6.08
C LEU A 18 -34.95 -21.60 -5.38
N VAL A 19 -34.13 -22.54 -4.91
CA VAL A 19 -32.84 -22.20 -4.28
C VAL A 19 -31.90 -21.51 -5.26
N LEU A 20 -31.75 -22.04 -6.47
CA LEU A 20 -30.92 -21.40 -7.50
C LEU A 20 -31.50 -20.04 -7.93
N GLY A 21 -32.82 -19.86 -7.95
CA GLY A 21 -33.46 -18.59 -8.23
C GLY A 21 -33.17 -17.52 -7.13
N ILE A 22 -33.21 -17.92 -5.85
CA ILE A 22 -32.85 -17.05 -4.73
C ILE A 22 -31.36 -16.66 -4.83
N ILE A 23 -30.48 -17.61 -5.07
CA ILE A 23 -29.05 -17.37 -5.24
C ILE A 23 -28.80 -16.41 -6.40
N ALA A 24 -29.45 -16.60 -7.54
CA ALA A 24 -29.33 -15.73 -8.69
C ALA A 24 -29.80 -14.30 -8.39
N LEU A 25 -30.91 -14.14 -7.65
CA LEU A 25 -31.42 -12.84 -7.20
C LEU A 25 -30.41 -12.14 -6.29
N LEU A 26 -29.89 -12.85 -5.27
CA LEU A 26 -28.90 -12.31 -4.36
C LEU A 26 -27.61 -11.95 -5.11
N THR A 27 -27.22 -12.75 -6.09
CA THR A 27 -26.05 -12.46 -6.94
C THR A 27 -26.28 -11.21 -7.79
N ALA A 28 -27.48 -11.01 -8.34
CA ALA A 28 -27.79 -9.77 -9.06
C ALA A 28 -27.71 -8.53 -8.16
N VAL A 29 -28.17 -8.64 -6.92
CA VAL A 29 -28.00 -7.57 -5.91
C VAL A 29 -26.52 -7.35 -5.59
N ALA A 30 -25.76 -8.42 -5.42
CA ALA A 30 -24.32 -8.32 -5.14
C ALA A 30 -23.55 -7.64 -6.29
N VAL A 31 -23.90 -7.91 -7.55
CA VAL A 31 -23.32 -7.22 -8.72
C VAL A 31 -23.59 -5.71 -8.65
N ALA A 32 -24.81 -5.29 -8.27
CA ALA A 32 -25.10 -3.88 -8.10
C ALA A 32 -24.27 -3.21 -6.99
N GLY A 33 -23.92 -3.96 -5.93
CA GLY A 33 -22.99 -3.52 -4.91
C GLY A 33 -21.56 -3.44 -5.45
N ALA A 34 -21.11 -4.46 -6.17
CA ALA A 34 -19.75 -4.49 -6.72
C ALA A 34 -19.44 -3.32 -7.67
N LEU A 35 -20.44 -2.79 -8.37
CA LEU A 35 -20.30 -1.59 -9.22
C LEU A 35 -20.05 -0.28 -8.40
N ARG A 36 -20.21 -0.31 -7.08
CA ARG A 36 -19.98 0.84 -6.18
C ARG A 36 -18.62 0.81 -5.50
N ILE A 37 -17.78 -0.18 -5.78
CA ILE A 37 -16.46 -0.31 -5.16
C ILE A 37 -15.60 0.89 -5.52
N GLN A 38 -15.04 1.52 -4.49
CA GLN A 38 -14.04 2.56 -4.61
C GLN A 38 -12.66 1.95 -4.36
N MET A 39 -11.65 2.50 -5.02
CA MET A 39 -10.27 2.08 -4.87
C MET A 39 -9.51 3.07 -4.00
N GLU A 40 -8.60 2.57 -3.16
CA GLU A 40 -7.76 3.35 -2.27
C GLU A 40 -6.34 2.80 -2.27
N PHE A 41 -5.39 3.60 -2.75
CA PHE A 41 -3.99 3.22 -2.86
C PHE A 41 -3.05 4.19 -2.12
N SER A 42 -3.61 5.14 -1.36
CA SER A 42 -2.80 6.08 -0.57
C SER A 42 -2.09 5.37 0.58
N GLN A 43 -0.92 5.87 0.94
CA GLN A 43 -0.16 5.36 2.10
C GLN A 43 -0.83 5.76 3.42
N GLU A 44 -1.55 6.86 3.42
CA GLU A 44 -2.33 7.38 4.55
C GLU A 44 -3.40 6.39 5.00
N ALA A 45 -3.96 5.61 4.05
CA ALA A 45 -4.95 4.58 4.37
C ALA A 45 -4.42 3.40 5.22
N LEU A 46 -3.09 3.32 5.43
CA LEU A 46 -2.46 2.29 6.27
C LEU A 46 -2.83 2.41 7.74
N LEU A 47 -2.87 3.63 8.23
CA LEU A 47 -3.11 3.93 9.64
C LEU A 47 -4.50 4.55 9.83
N PRO A 48 -5.16 4.29 10.96
CA PRO A 48 -6.40 4.97 11.28
C PRO A 48 -6.16 6.43 11.67
N ASP A 49 -7.18 7.27 11.48
CA ASP A 49 -7.18 8.71 11.77
C ASP A 49 -6.79 9.07 13.21
N LYS A 50 -6.90 8.12 14.14
CA LYS A 50 -6.50 8.31 15.55
C LYS A 50 -4.99 8.45 15.75
N TYR A 51 -4.19 8.12 14.73
CA TYR A 51 -2.73 8.24 14.83
C TYR A 51 -2.32 9.70 14.69
N PRO A 52 -1.42 10.22 15.57
CA PRO A 52 -1.01 11.61 15.55
C PRO A 52 -0.48 12.07 14.19
N SER A 53 0.30 11.22 13.51
CA SER A 53 0.84 11.52 12.18
C SER A 53 -0.27 11.73 11.13
N ILE A 54 -1.33 10.90 11.14
CA ILE A 54 -2.46 11.02 10.21
C ILE A 54 -3.38 12.20 10.59
N ALA A 55 -3.68 12.36 11.89
CA ALA A 55 -4.49 13.48 12.36
C ALA A 55 -3.84 14.82 12.02
N THR A 56 -2.52 14.92 12.16
CA THR A 56 -1.76 16.11 11.78
C THR A 56 -1.77 16.33 10.27
N LEU A 57 -1.60 15.27 9.47
CA LEU A 57 -1.64 15.36 8.02
C LEU A 57 -2.97 15.95 7.53
N ARG A 58 -4.10 15.45 8.04
CA ARG A 58 -5.43 16.00 7.69
C ARG A 58 -5.58 17.47 8.05
N LYS A 59 -5.02 17.87 9.18
CA LYS A 59 -5.04 19.28 9.56
C LYS A 59 -4.17 20.14 8.64
N VAL A 60 -3.02 19.64 8.23
CA VAL A 60 -2.19 20.29 7.19
C VAL A 60 -2.93 20.38 5.86
N GLU A 61 -3.72 19.35 5.50
CA GLU A 61 -4.56 19.38 4.30
C GLU A 61 -5.65 20.47 4.38
N GLU A 62 -6.31 20.59 5.53
CA GLU A 62 -7.36 21.58 5.76
C GLU A 62 -6.80 23.01 5.77
N ASP A 63 -5.70 23.24 6.47
CA ASP A 63 -5.16 24.58 6.73
C ASP A 63 -4.24 25.10 5.60
N PHE A 64 -3.52 24.19 4.89
CA PHE A 64 -2.46 24.54 3.95
C PHE A 64 -2.58 23.87 2.57
N GLY A 65 -3.65 23.10 2.31
CA GLY A 65 -3.92 22.47 1.02
C GLY A 65 -3.20 21.14 0.78
N GLY A 66 -2.58 20.57 1.81
CA GLY A 66 -1.99 19.22 1.76
C GLY A 66 -0.61 19.10 1.16
N LEU A 67 -0.09 17.88 1.13
CA LEU A 67 1.27 17.54 0.66
C LEU A 67 1.27 16.76 -0.68
N ASN A 68 0.13 16.65 -1.33
CA ASN A 68 -0.03 15.86 -2.57
C ASN A 68 0.51 16.62 -3.79
N TYR A 69 1.70 16.27 -4.24
CA TYR A 69 2.35 16.88 -5.40
C TYR A 69 2.47 15.89 -6.56
N ALA A 70 2.06 16.37 -7.75
CA ALA A 70 2.56 15.85 -9.01
C ALA A 70 3.86 16.59 -9.35
N LYS A 71 4.90 15.89 -9.74
CA LYS A 71 6.21 16.45 -10.05
C LYS A 71 6.54 16.23 -11.51
N VAL A 72 7.02 17.26 -12.18
CA VAL A 72 7.48 17.20 -13.57
C VAL A 72 8.97 17.46 -13.59
N LEU A 73 9.76 16.46 -13.97
CA LEU A 73 11.19 16.60 -14.23
C LEU A 73 11.38 17.08 -15.66
N LEU A 74 11.95 18.24 -15.82
CA LEU A 74 12.39 18.77 -17.10
C LEU A 74 13.88 18.53 -17.25
N THR A 75 14.31 18.10 -18.43
CA THR A 75 15.72 17.98 -18.77
C THR A 75 16.00 18.63 -20.11
N GLY A 76 17.11 19.38 -20.17
CA GLY A 76 17.51 20.15 -21.36
C GLY A 76 18.98 20.57 -21.31
N SER A 77 19.43 21.24 -22.35
CA SER A 77 20.81 21.73 -22.41
C SER A 77 21.05 22.97 -21.54
N ASP A 78 20.05 23.84 -21.42
CA ASP A 78 20.09 25.06 -20.62
C ASP A 78 18.66 25.50 -20.28
N LEU A 79 18.18 25.08 -19.12
CA LEU A 79 16.85 25.42 -18.57
C LEU A 79 16.83 26.82 -17.91
N LEU A 80 17.98 27.46 -17.76
CA LEU A 80 18.09 28.83 -17.25
C LEU A 80 18.09 29.88 -18.38
N SER A 81 17.97 29.47 -19.66
CA SER A 81 17.86 30.36 -20.79
C SER A 81 16.49 31.06 -20.82
N PRO A 82 16.41 32.30 -21.42
CA PRO A 82 15.12 32.99 -21.61
C PRO A 82 14.10 32.18 -22.38
N GLU A 83 14.53 31.35 -23.33
CA GLU A 83 13.64 30.49 -24.13
C GLU A 83 13.02 29.39 -23.27
N ALA A 84 13.82 28.72 -22.46
CA ALA A 84 13.30 27.67 -21.53
C ALA A 84 12.39 28.29 -20.46
N ALA A 85 12.76 29.46 -19.94
CA ALA A 85 11.94 30.23 -19.01
C ALA A 85 10.58 30.60 -19.63
N LEU A 86 10.57 31.02 -20.92
CA LEU A 86 9.33 31.30 -21.66
C LEU A 86 8.43 30.04 -21.77
N VAL A 87 9.01 28.91 -22.14
CA VAL A 87 8.25 27.65 -22.23
C VAL A 87 7.64 27.28 -20.88
N LEU A 88 8.39 27.43 -19.80
CA LEU A 88 7.92 27.15 -18.44
C LEU A 88 6.83 28.14 -17.99
N PHE A 89 6.98 29.44 -18.33
CA PHE A 89 5.94 30.44 -18.12
C PHE A 89 4.63 30.08 -18.82
N GLN A 90 4.70 29.75 -20.13
CA GLN A 90 3.53 29.30 -20.88
C GLN A 90 2.87 28.06 -20.33
N TYR A 91 3.65 27.13 -19.77
CA TYR A 91 3.12 25.94 -19.08
C TYR A 91 2.36 26.32 -17.82
N GLN A 92 2.92 27.20 -16.99
CA GLN A 92 2.25 27.67 -15.78
C GLN A 92 0.96 28.42 -16.09
N GLU A 93 0.97 29.30 -17.10
CA GLU A 93 -0.23 30.00 -17.56
C GLU A 93 -1.30 29.03 -18.10
N ALA A 94 -0.90 28.00 -18.82
CA ALA A 94 -1.81 26.97 -19.32
C ALA A 94 -2.50 26.17 -18.19
N LEU A 95 -1.84 26.02 -17.03
CA LEU A 95 -2.41 25.33 -15.89
C LEU A 95 -3.22 26.23 -14.95
N GLN A 96 -2.86 27.52 -14.81
CA GLN A 96 -3.39 28.39 -13.76
C GLN A 96 -4.02 29.71 -14.23
N GLY A 97 -3.78 30.19 -15.45
CA GLY A 97 -4.19 31.56 -15.83
C GLY A 97 -4.58 31.80 -17.28
N GLY A 98 -4.40 30.82 -18.15
CA GLY A 98 -4.65 31.04 -19.60
C GLY A 98 -5.97 30.51 -20.13
N ALA A 99 -6.26 30.69 -21.40
CA ALA A 99 -7.47 30.20 -22.07
C ALA A 99 -7.65 28.67 -22.03
N GLY A 100 -6.61 27.91 -21.67
CA GLY A 100 -6.65 26.47 -21.46
C GLY A 100 -6.79 26.02 -20.00
N SER A 101 -6.72 26.94 -19.03
CA SER A 101 -6.72 26.62 -17.59
C SER A 101 -8.04 26.06 -17.08
N ALA A 102 -9.15 26.30 -17.75
CA ALA A 102 -10.49 25.82 -17.33
C ALA A 102 -10.58 24.29 -17.17
N GLU A 103 -9.73 23.51 -17.86
CA GLU A 103 -9.68 22.05 -17.69
C GLU A 103 -8.98 21.64 -16.39
N TRP A 104 -8.05 22.47 -15.90
CA TRP A 104 -7.17 22.16 -14.75
C TRP A 104 -7.52 22.93 -13.47
N GLU A 105 -8.33 23.98 -13.55
CA GLU A 105 -8.70 24.86 -12.43
C GLU A 105 -9.26 24.09 -11.21
N ASP A 106 -10.03 23.04 -11.48
CA ASP A 106 -10.58 22.19 -10.44
C ASP A 106 -9.61 21.12 -9.92
N LEU A 107 -8.47 20.88 -10.57
CA LEU A 107 -7.48 19.86 -10.21
C LEU A 107 -6.24 20.47 -9.56
N VAL A 108 -5.73 21.53 -10.16
CA VAL A 108 -4.46 22.14 -9.79
C VAL A 108 -4.70 23.28 -8.80
N LEU A 109 -4.15 23.14 -7.59
CA LEU A 109 -4.21 24.20 -6.59
C LEU A 109 -3.11 25.23 -6.82
N ARG A 110 -1.88 24.77 -7.06
CA ARG A 110 -0.68 25.60 -7.24
C ARG A 110 0.33 24.92 -8.15
N VAL A 111 1.05 25.71 -8.92
CA VAL A 111 2.21 25.26 -9.69
C VAL A 111 3.43 26.02 -9.20
N GLU A 112 4.47 25.30 -8.81
CA GLU A 112 5.72 25.85 -8.28
C GLU A 112 6.89 25.38 -9.14
N SER A 113 7.68 26.35 -9.61
CA SER A 113 8.91 26.13 -10.36
C SER A 113 9.97 27.15 -9.94
N TYR A 114 11.16 27.05 -10.49
CA TYR A 114 12.19 28.08 -10.24
C TYR A 114 11.77 29.49 -10.69
N LEU A 115 10.80 29.62 -11.59
CA LEU A 115 10.24 30.92 -12.04
C LEU A 115 9.13 31.45 -11.14
N SER A 116 8.54 30.63 -10.28
CA SER A 116 7.34 31.01 -9.53
C SER A 116 7.55 32.26 -8.69
N PHE A 117 8.72 32.44 -8.11
CA PHE A 117 9.07 33.64 -7.35
C PHE A 117 9.28 34.86 -8.28
N LEU A 118 9.97 34.70 -9.41
CA LEU A 118 10.15 35.76 -10.40
C LEU A 118 8.81 36.28 -10.93
N LEU A 119 7.88 35.37 -11.26
CA LEU A 119 6.59 35.68 -11.87
C LEU A 119 5.60 36.36 -10.92
N ARG A 120 5.88 36.41 -9.62
CA ARG A 120 5.09 37.21 -8.67
C ARG A 120 5.42 38.69 -8.72
N ASN A 121 6.60 39.06 -9.20
CA ASN A 121 6.89 40.45 -9.52
C ASN A 121 6.06 40.87 -10.74
N PRO A 122 5.15 41.87 -10.61
CA PRO A 122 4.29 42.27 -11.73
C PRO A 122 5.05 42.72 -12.98
N GLN A 123 6.18 43.38 -12.78
CA GLN A 123 7.03 43.85 -13.92
C GLN A 123 7.66 42.65 -14.66
N ALA A 124 8.22 41.69 -13.93
CA ALA A 124 8.81 40.48 -14.51
C ALA A 124 7.74 39.61 -15.22
N ARG A 125 6.56 39.49 -14.63
CA ARG A 125 5.42 38.79 -15.26
C ARG A 125 4.96 39.48 -16.53
N ALA A 126 4.84 40.81 -16.53
CA ALA A 126 4.48 41.59 -17.69
C ALA A 126 5.52 41.48 -18.82
N LEU A 127 6.81 41.45 -18.46
CA LEU A 127 7.92 41.21 -19.40
C LEU A 127 7.80 39.80 -20.03
N MET A 128 7.56 38.78 -19.23
CA MET A 128 7.39 37.40 -19.72
C MET A 128 6.15 37.26 -20.61
N SER A 129 5.05 37.93 -20.24
CA SER A 129 3.83 37.97 -21.07
C SER A 129 4.07 38.66 -22.41
N LEU A 130 4.79 39.79 -22.41
CA LEU A 130 5.18 40.48 -23.64
C LEU A 130 6.09 39.60 -24.51
N TYR A 131 7.08 38.94 -23.91
CA TYR A 131 7.97 38.01 -24.60
C TYR A 131 7.19 36.83 -25.22
N SER A 132 6.25 36.29 -24.48
CA SER A 132 5.34 35.23 -24.99
C SER A 132 4.53 35.73 -26.19
N SER A 133 3.94 36.92 -26.09
CA SER A 133 3.14 37.52 -27.17
C SER A 133 3.98 37.75 -28.42
N LEU A 134 5.20 38.26 -28.28
CA LEU A 134 6.10 38.48 -29.42
C LEU A 134 6.49 37.17 -30.12
N ARG A 135 6.78 36.12 -29.38
CA ARG A 135 7.16 34.81 -29.92
C ARG A 135 6.00 34.02 -30.54
N THR A 136 4.76 34.29 -30.13
CA THR A 136 3.57 33.57 -30.62
C THR A 136 2.80 34.33 -31.68
N SER A 137 3.12 35.62 -31.92
CA SER A 137 2.48 36.46 -32.93
C SER A 137 2.66 35.89 -34.33
N GLY A 138 1.55 35.74 -35.07
CA GLY A 138 1.55 35.30 -36.47
C GLY A 138 1.97 36.37 -37.44
N SER A 139 2.02 37.65 -37.02
CA SER A 139 2.38 38.83 -37.87
C SER A 139 3.12 39.88 -37.06
N GLY A 140 3.94 40.67 -37.72
CA GLY A 140 4.62 41.81 -37.12
C GLY A 140 3.66 42.88 -36.58
N GLU A 141 2.46 42.99 -37.15
CA GLU A 141 1.42 43.90 -36.67
C GLU A 141 0.86 43.47 -35.28
N GLU A 142 0.58 42.19 -35.11
CA GLU A 142 0.16 41.63 -33.81
C GLU A 142 1.27 41.80 -32.77
N ALA A 143 2.51 41.52 -33.11
CA ALA A 143 3.66 41.74 -32.25
C ALA A 143 3.75 43.21 -31.78
N MET A 144 3.59 44.16 -32.71
CA MET A 144 3.62 45.56 -32.35
C MET A 144 2.38 46.03 -31.57
N ALA A 145 1.25 45.40 -31.73
CA ALA A 145 0.09 45.65 -30.89
C ALA A 145 0.38 45.28 -29.44
N ALA A 146 0.98 44.11 -29.15
CA ALA A 146 1.40 43.70 -27.82
C ALA A 146 2.43 44.67 -27.20
N VAL A 147 3.40 45.16 -27.97
CA VAL A 147 4.36 46.19 -27.52
C VAL A 147 3.66 47.48 -27.08
N ARG A 148 2.69 47.97 -27.91
CA ARG A 148 1.94 49.18 -27.58
C ARG A 148 1.09 49.03 -26.36
N GLU A 149 0.45 47.86 -26.19
CA GLU A 149 -0.32 47.51 -24.98
C GLU A 149 0.55 47.52 -23.74
N PHE A 150 1.74 46.87 -23.82
CA PHE A 150 2.70 46.88 -22.72
C PHE A 150 3.15 48.30 -22.36
N LEU A 151 3.49 49.15 -23.35
CA LEU A 151 3.99 50.50 -23.08
C LEU A 151 2.98 51.44 -22.41
N VAL A 152 1.67 51.09 -22.39
CA VAL A 152 0.64 51.85 -21.70
C VAL A 152 0.20 51.22 -20.38
N SER A 153 0.72 50.02 -20.06
CA SER A 153 0.42 49.28 -18.84
C SER A 153 0.93 50.01 -17.56
N GLU A 154 0.41 49.63 -16.41
CA GLU A 154 0.88 50.17 -15.14
C GLU A 154 2.31 49.70 -14.82
N GLU A 155 2.65 48.51 -15.20
CA GLU A 155 3.97 47.89 -15.03
C GLU A 155 5.04 48.66 -15.81
N ALA A 156 4.79 48.97 -17.06
CA ALA A 156 5.71 49.78 -17.84
C ALA A 156 5.88 51.20 -17.27
N ARG A 157 4.80 51.81 -16.73
CA ARG A 157 4.88 53.12 -16.06
C ARG A 157 5.67 53.03 -14.75
N SER A 158 5.55 51.95 -14.02
CA SER A 158 6.34 51.75 -12.79
C SER A 158 7.83 51.65 -13.11
N MET A 159 8.18 51.01 -14.22
CA MET A 159 9.55 50.90 -14.72
C MET A 159 10.14 52.24 -15.16
N GLU A 160 9.34 53.27 -15.56
CA GLU A 160 9.83 54.59 -15.96
C GLU A 160 10.60 55.33 -14.83
N GLY A 161 10.31 54.95 -13.57
CA GLY A 161 11.05 55.49 -12.41
C GLY A 161 12.45 54.89 -12.20
N GLU A 162 12.78 53.82 -12.89
CA GLU A 162 14.05 53.13 -12.76
C GLU A 162 15.03 53.58 -13.83
N PRO A 163 16.20 54.15 -13.46
CA PRO A 163 17.19 54.64 -14.44
C PRO A 163 17.68 53.58 -15.42
N GLU A 164 17.72 52.35 -14.98
CA GLU A 164 18.18 51.19 -15.75
C GLU A 164 17.15 50.71 -16.80
N ALA A 165 15.86 50.91 -16.57
CA ALA A 165 14.79 50.51 -17.47
C ALA A 165 14.52 51.56 -18.57
N ALA A 166 14.97 52.81 -18.39
CA ALA A 166 14.73 53.88 -19.34
C ALA A 166 15.23 53.60 -20.78
N PRO A 167 16.45 53.03 -20.99
CA PRO A 167 16.92 52.68 -22.36
C PRO A 167 16.07 51.59 -23.01
N PHE A 168 15.60 50.61 -22.21
CA PHE A 168 14.74 49.55 -22.69
C PHE A 168 13.38 50.07 -23.15
N LEU A 169 12.70 50.88 -22.33
CA LEU A 169 11.40 51.46 -22.69
C LEU A 169 11.50 52.38 -23.87
N GLN A 170 12.58 53.21 -23.96
CA GLN A 170 12.85 54.06 -25.13
C GLN A 170 13.07 53.21 -26.42
N GLY A 171 13.81 52.11 -26.29
CA GLY A 171 14.04 51.16 -27.37
C GLY A 171 12.74 50.56 -27.91
N LEU A 172 11.83 50.13 -26.99
CA LEU A 172 10.51 49.61 -27.35
C LEU A 172 9.61 50.67 -28.01
N ARG A 173 9.63 51.91 -27.54
CA ARG A 173 8.91 53.03 -28.18
C ARG A 173 9.37 53.25 -29.63
N ILE A 174 10.69 53.26 -29.84
CA ILE A 174 11.25 53.38 -31.19
C ILE A 174 10.85 52.20 -32.07
N ALA A 175 10.87 50.99 -31.55
CA ALA A 175 10.43 49.80 -32.30
C ALA A 175 8.92 49.87 -32.65
N ALA A 176 8.08 50.35 -31.72
CA ALA A 176 6.66 50.54 -31.93
C ALA A 176 6.33 51.58 -33.00
N GLU A 177 7.16 52.66 -33.14
CA GLU A 177 7.06 53.66 -34.17
C GLU A 177 7.45 53.13 -35.58
N GLN A 178 8.35 52.15 -35.65
CA GLN A 178 8.76 51.49 -36.87
C GLN A 178 7.72 50.45 -37.40
N GLY A 179 6.67 50.17 -36.66
CA GLY A 179 5.64 49.24 -37.06
C GLY A 179 6.19 47.83 -37.25
N GLU A 180 5.72 47.06 -38.23
CA GLU A 180 6.15 45.70 -38.49
C GLU A 180 7.67 45.51 -38.57
N ALA A 181 8.38 46.52 -39.15
CA ALA A 181 9.84 46.48 -39.26
C ALA A 181 10.55 46.52 -37.89
N GLY A 182 9.88 47.00 -36.86
CA GLY A 182 10.39 47.05 -35.48
C GLY A 182 10.25 45.74 -34.69
N ALA A 183 9.50 44.76 -35.20
CA ALA A 183 9.16 43.55 -34.45
C ALA A 183 10.40 42.75 -34.00
N GLY A 184 11.36 42.50 -34.88
CA GLY A 184 12.60 41.79 -34.52
C GLY A 184 13.47 42.55 -33.52
N LYS A 185 13.44 43.92 -33.56
CA LYS A 185 14.15 44.74 -32.58
C LYS A 185 13.45 44.69 -31.20
N ALA A 186 12.13 44.73 -31.19
CA ALA A 186 11.37 44.59 -29.93
C ALA A 186 11.59 43.24 -29.29
N GLU A 187 11.56 42.16 -30.08
CA GLU A 187 11.83 40.80 -29.58
C GLU A 187 13.22 40.69 -28.95
N TYR A 188 14.27 41.19 -29.63
CA TYR A 188 15.63 41.21 -29.10
C TYR A 188 15.74 41.98 -27.78
N LEU A 189 15.11 43.17 -27.71
CA LEU A 189 15.14 43.99 -26.48
C LEU A 189 14.43 43.31 -25.32
N VAL A 190 13.28 42.68 -25.58
CA VAL A 190 12.53 41.98 -24.53
C VAL A 190 13.26 40.72 -24.08
N GLU A 191 13.86 39.98 -25.01
CA GLU A 191 14.68 38.80 -24.65
C GLU A 191 15.88 39.19 -23.78
N ALA A 192 16.58 40.28 -24.12
CA ALA A 192 17.68 40.81 -23.32
C ALA A 192 17.20 41.26 -21.93
N ALA A 193 16.04 41.93 -21.84
CA ALA A 193 15.47 42.34 -20.56
C ALA A 193 15.03 41.14 -19.69
N VAL A 194 14.46 40.10 -20.30
CA VAL A 194 14.10 38.84 -19.62
C VAL A 194 15.37 38.15 -19.13
N SER A 195 16.41 38.07 -19.95
CA SER A 195 17.70 37.48 -19.56
C SER A 195 18.31 38.20 -18.38
N GLU A 196 18.31 39.53 -18.37
CA GLU A 196 18.81 40.34 -17.27
C GLU A 196 17.99 40.18 -16.01
N ALA A 197 16.65 40.17 -16.15
CA ALA A 197 15.74 39.93 -15.01
C ALA A 197 15.94 38.54 -14.38
N LEU A 198 16.12 37.52 -15.23
CA LEU A 198 16.39 36.17 -14.76
C LEU A 198 17.75 36.06 -14.06
N HIS A 199 18.78 36.72 -14.61
CA HIS A 199 20.11 36.74 -14.05
C HIS A 199 20.12 37.41 -12.66
N ARG A 200 19.57 38.61 -12.53
CA ARG A 200 19.41 39.31 -11.25
C ARG A 200 18.60 38.52 -10.25
N TYR A 201 17.53 37.86 -10.71
CA TYR A 201 16.73 37.00 -9.88
C TYR A 201 17.56 35.84 -9.31
N LEU A 202 18.31 35.13 -10.15
CA LEU A 202 19.16 34.02 -9.71
C LEU A 202 20.29 34.49 -8.79
N GLU A 203 20.79 35.71 -8.98
CA GLU A 203 21.76 36.33 -8.05
C GLU A 203 21.14 36.64 -6.69
N SER A 204 19.87 37.07 -6.64
CA SER A 204 19.19 37.43 -5.39
C SER A 204 18.66 36.24 -4.60
N VAL A 205 18.08 35.25 -5.28
CA VAL A 205 17.39 34.11 -4.63
C VAL A 205 17.99 32.76 -5.00
N GLY A 206 19.13 32.72 -5.66
CA GLY A 206 19.74 31.48 -6.15
C GLY A 206 19.90 30.41 -5.06
N ALA A 207 20.28 30.80 -3.85
CA ALA A 207 20.39 29.88 -2.73
C ALA A 207 19.06 29.18 -2.35
N MET A 208 17.92 29.78 -2.69
CA MET A 208 16.58 29.21 -2.42
C MET A 208 16.06 28.34 -3.55
N VAL A 209 16.60 28.47 -4.76
CA VAL A 209 16.06 27.90 -6.00
C VAL A 209 17.04 26.88 -6.60
N LEU A 210 18.34 27.23 -6.64
CA LEU A 210 19.39 26.34 -7.15
C LEU A 210 19.59 25.13 -6.26
N GLY A 211 19.61 23.95 -6.86
CA GLY A 211 19.70 22.68 -6.15
C GLY A 211 18.38 22.19 -5.50
N ARG A 212 17.30 23.00 -5.60
CA ARG A 212 15.95 22.63 -5.12
C ARG A 212 14.96 22.42 -6.26
N THR A 213 14.84 23.40 -7.13
CA THR A 213 13.88 23.40 -8.26
C THR A 213 14.55 23.45 -9.62
N VAL A 214 15.82 23.88 -9.68
CA VAL A 214 16.66 23.82 -10.87
C VAL A 214 18.10 23.53 -10.46
N THR A 215 18.81 22.73 -11.26
CA THR A 215 20.25 22.45 -11.02
C THR A 215 21.11 23.67 -11.35
N ALA A 216 22.25 23.84 -10.67
CA ALA A 216 23.15 24.98 -10.87
C ALA A 216 23.71 25.03 -12.32
N ASP A 217 23.81 23.88 -13.00
CA ASP A 217 24.24 23.78 -14.38
C ASP A 217 23.09 23.94 -15.41
N GLY A 218 21.87 24.20 -14.95
CA GLY A 218 20.68 24.40 -15.77
C GLY A 218 20.21 23.18 -16.57
N LYS A 219 20.71 21.95 -16.27
CA LYS A 219 20.36 20.76 -17.06
C LYS A 219 19.10 20.06 -16.63
N ALA A 220 18.68 20.24 -15.38
CA ALA A 220 17.46 19.68 -14.86
C ALA A 220 16.68 20.72 -14.04
N ALA A 221 15.36 20.69 -14.18
CA ALA A 221 14.44 21.48 -13.36
C ALA A 221 13.25 20.63 -12.95
N VAL A 222 12.69 20.92 -11.77
CA VAL A 222 11.47 20.28 -11.30
C VAL A 222 10.35 21.30 -11.19
N VAL A 223 9.16 20.93 -11.67
CA VAL A 223 7.92 21.67 -11.47
C VAL A 223 7.05 20.87 -10.53
N ASN A 224 6.70 21.46 -9.40
CA ASN A 224 5.79 20.89 -8.43
C ASN A 224 4.37 21.40 -8.70
N ILE A 225 3.44 20.47 -8.90
CA ILE A 225 2.03 20.77 -9.13
C ILE A 225 1.26 20.25 -7.91
N GLN A 226 0.80 21.14 -7.05
CA GLN A 226 -0.03 20.80 -5.92
C GLN A 226 -1.44 20.47 -6.39
N VAL A 227 -1.88 19.25 -6.07
CA VAL A 227 -3.21 18.77 -6.46
C VAL A 227 -4.18 19.00 -5.30
N ARG A 228 -5.42 19.40 -5.61
CA ARG A 228 -6.46 19.65 -4.60
C ARG A 228 -6.76 18.39 -3.78
N PRO A 229 -6.74 18.48 -2.45
CA PRO A 229 -6.98 17.33 -1.56
C PRO A 229 -8.45 16.95 -1.42
N ASP A 230 -9.37 17.87 -1.75
CA ASP A 230 -10.83 17.71 -1.60
C ASP A 230 -11.46 16.84 -2.70
N LEU A 231 -10.70 16.53 -3.76
CA LEU A 231 -11.19 15.71 -4.86
C LEU A 231 -11.19 14.22 -4.52
N PRO A 232 -12.21 13.45 -4.97
CA PRO A 232 -12.19 12.00 -4.87
C PRO A 232 -10.97 11.41 -5.57
N GLN A 233 -10.25 10.49 -4.92
CA GLN A 233 -9.02 9.89 -5.47
C GLN A 233 -9.21 9.35 -6.91
N ALA A 234 -10.34 8.70 -7.20
CA ALA A 234 -10.62 8.19 -8.55
C ALA A 234 -10.66 9.30 -9.62
N GLU A 235 -11.13 10.50 -9.26
CA GLU A 235 -11.16 11.66 -10.14
C GLU A 235 -9.76 12.23 -10.34
N VAL A 236 -8.99 12.36 -9.25
CA VAL A 236 -7.58 12.79 -9.31
C VAL A 236 -6.78 11.88 -10.24
N LEU A 237 -6.86 10.55 -10.05
CA LEU A 237 -6.10 9.59 -10.86
C LEU A 237 -6.53 9.60 -12.34
N ARG A 238 -7.82 9.79 -12.62
CA ARG A 238 -8.33 9.91 -13.99
C ARG A 238 -7.81 11.16 -14.69
N ARG A 239 -7.83 12.31 -14.00
CA ARG A 239 -7.35 13.60 -14.54
C ARG A 239 -5.82 13.67 -14.60
N ALA A 240 -5.12 13.04 -13.65
CA ALA A 240 -3.66 12.94 -13.67
C ALA A 240 -3.15 12.28 -14.96
N GLY A 241 -3.89 11.29 -15.51
CA GLY A 241 -3.53 10.72 -16.82
C GLY A 241 -3.56 11.74 -17.94
N LYS A 242 -4.60 12.58 -18.00
CA LYS A 242 -4.69 13.64 -19.00
C LYS A 242 -3.64 14.73 -18.79
N LEU A 243 -3.34 15.07 -17.52
CA LEU A 243 -2.30 16.04 -17.18
C LEU A 243 -0.91 15.52 -17.59
N GLU A 244 -0.65 14.22 -17.45
CA GLU A 244 0.57 13.57 -17.93
C GLU A 244 0.72 13.72 -19.44
N ASP A 245 -0.31 13.30 -20.19
CA ASP A 245 -0.31 13.40 -21.66
C ASP A 245 -0.12 14.85 -22.11
N PHE A 246 -0.88 15.77 -21.51
CA PHE A 246 -0.74 17.21 -21.80
C PHE A 246 0.68 17.71 -21.50
N THR A 247 1.24 17.38 -20.34
CA THR A 247 2.57 17.82 -19.90
C THR A 247 3.66 17.34 -20.86
N VAL A 248 3.66 16.04 -21.15
CA VAL A 248 4.66 15.43 -22.04
C VAL A 248 4.57 16.03 -23.44
N ASP A 249 3.38 16.13 -24.02
CA ASP A 249 3.17 16.69 -25.35
C ASP A 249 3.52 18.19 -25.43
N PHE A 250 3.19 18.94 -24.36
CA PHE A 250 3.49 20.38 -24.28
C PHE A 250 4.99 20.64 -24.35
N PHE A 251 5.79 19.97 -23.54
CA PHE A 251 7.24 20.16 -23.52
C PHE A 251 7.92 19.52 -24.72
N ALA A 252 7.49 18.35 -25.16
CA ALA A 252 8.05 17.67 -26.33
C ALA A 252 7.90 18.53 -27.61
N SER A 253 6.74 19.18 -27.81
CA SER A 253 6.48 20.09 -28.95
C SER A 253 7.40 21.30 -28.95
N ARG A 254 8.06 21.62 -27.82
CA ARG A 254 8.96 22.77 -27.64
C ARG A 254 10.42 22.36 -27.44
N GLY A 255 10.75 21.09 -27.72
CA GLY A 255 12.12 20.58 -27.70
C GLY A 255 12.67 20.25 -26.29
N LEU A 256 11.85 20.23 -25.27
CA LEU A 256 12.23 19.84 -23.90
C LEU A 256 11.71 18.43 -23.56
N ALA A 257 12.52 17.67 -22.83
CA ALA A 257 12.08 16.38 -22.31
C ALA A 257 11.43 16.57 -20.94
N ALA A 258 10.22 16.05 -20.80
CA ALA A 258 9.46 16.08 -19.54
C ALA A 258 9.12 14.67 -19.10
N GLU A 259 9.35 14.39 -17.83
CA GLU A 259 8.96 13.15 -17.17
C GLU A 259 8.12 13.47 -15.93
N VAL A 260 7.02 12.74 -15.76
CA VAL A 260 6.13 12.96 -14.63
C VAL A 260 6.40 11.97 -13.50
N SER A 261 6.30 12.43 -12.28
CA SER A 261 6.50 11.66 -11.04
C SER A 261 5.68 12.24 -9.88
N GLY A 262 5.97 11.82 -8.68
CA GLY A 262 5.28 12.23 -7.48
C GLY A 262 4.20 11.24 -7.05
N GLU A 263 3.60 11.50 -5.90
CA GLU A 263 2.69 10.57 -5.23
C GLU A 263 1.47 10.22 -6.09
N VAL A 264 0.89 11.19 -6.77
CA VAL A 264 -0.28 11.00 -7.64
C VAL A 264 -0.02 9.98 -8.75
N TYR A 265 1.13 10.07 -9.41
CA TYR A 265 1.50 9.15 -10.49
C TYR A 265 1.93 7.79 -9.97
N MET A 266 2.52 7.73 -8.78
CA MET A 266 2.82 6.47 -8.10
C MET A 266 1.54 5.73 -7.73
N MET A 267 0.53 6.42 -7.20
CA MET A 267 -0.81 5.85 -6.93
C MET A 267 -1.48 5.35 -8.21
N LYS A 268 -1.41 6.13 -9.33
CA LYS A 268 -1.92 5.71 -10.64
C LYS A 268 -1.25 4.42 -11.12
N ALA A 269 0.07 4.34 -10.98
CA ALA A 269 0.83 3.14 -11.35
C ALA A 269 0.42 1.93 -10.50
N LEU A 270 0.28 2.10 -9.17
CA LEU A 270 -0.20 1.05 -8.26
C LEU A 270 -1.62 0.59 -8.60
N GLN A 271 -2.53 1.50 -8.93
CA GLN A 271 -3.89 1.15 -9.36
C GLN A 271 -3.87 0.31 -10.63
N HIS A 272 -3.11 0.73 -11.64
CA HIS A 272 -3.01 0.01 -12.90
C HIS A 272 -2.40 -1.40 -12.71
N LEU A 273 -1.31 -1.50 -11.92
CA LEU A 273 -0.71 -2.78 -11.56
C LEU A 273 -1.70 -3.67 -10.81
N SER A 274 -2.42 -3.11 -9.83
CA SER A 274 -3.39 -3.84 -9.03
C SER A 274 -4.49 -4.47 -9.88
N LEU A 275 -5.07 -3.69 -10.79
CA LEU A 275 -6.11 -4.19 -11.70
C LEU A 275 -5.58 -5.25 -12.67
N ARG A 276 -4.41 -5.00 -13.26
CA ARG A 276 -3.76 -5.94 -14.16
C ARG A 276 -3.42 -7.26 -13.45
N ASP A 277 -2.75 -7.17 -12.32
CA ASP A 277 -2.33 -8.35 -11.55
C ASP A 277 -3.56 -9.13 -11.06
N SER A 278 -4.60 -8.45 -10.54
CA SER A 278 -5.83 -9.13 -10.12
C SER A 278 -6.48 -9.92 -11.25
N ALA A 279 -6.52 -9.35 -12.45
CA ALA A 279 -7.08 -10.03 -13.62
C ALA A 279 -6.19 -11.20 -14.07
N VAL A 280 -4.89 -10.98 -14.23
CA VAL A 280 -3.94 -12.00 -14.69
C VAL A 280 -3.84 -13.16 -13.70
N LEU A 281 -3.63 -12.85 -12.42
CA LEU A 281 -3.53 -13.87 -11.36
C LEU A 281 -4.84 -14.63 -11.18
N GLY A 282 -5.99 -13.93 -11.27
CA GLY A 282 -7.30 -14.55 -11.22
C GLY A 282 -7.53 -15.54 -12.37
N ILE A 283 -7.17 -15.16 -13.60
CA ILE A 283 -7.27 -16.04 -14.77
C ILE A 283 -6.34 -17.25 -14.62
N ILE A 284 -5.09 -17.06 -14.23
CA ILE A 284 -4.13 -18.16 -14.05
C ILE A 284 -4.62 -19.09 -12.93
N ALA A 285 -5.11 -18.55 -11.81
CA ALA A 285 -5.67 -19.34 -10.72
C ALA A 285 -6.89 -20.15 -11.17
N LEU A 286 -7.78 -19.54 -11.96
CA LEU A 286 -8.94 -20.23 -12.52
C LEU A 286 -8.53 -21.41 -13.41
N PHE A 287 -7.56 -21.21 -14.32
CA PHE A 287 -7.04 -22.28 -15.16
C PHE A 287 -6.34 -23.38 -14.37
N PHE A 288 -5.50 -23.02 -13.40
CA PHE A 288 -4.82 -23.98 -12.54
C PHE A 288 -5.83 -24.85 -11.78
N ILE A 289 -6.80 -24.22 -11.14
CA ILE A 289 -7.84 -24.94 -10.38
C ILE A 289 -8.71 -25.78 -11.31
N ALA A 290 -9.11 -25.26 -12.47
CA ALA A 290 -9.84 -26.04 -13.46
C ALA A 290 -9.04 -27.26 -13.91
N LEU A 291 -7.73 -27.14 -14.09
CA LEU A 291 -6.84 -28.26 -14.39
C LEU A 291 -6.80 -29.30 -13.25
N VAL A 292 -6.64 -28.86 -12.01
CA VAL A 292 -6.64 -29.77 -10.84
C VAL A 292 -7.98 -30.51 -10.74
N LEU A 293 -9.10 -29.78 -10.87
CA LEU A 293 -10.44 -30.38 -10.87
C LEU A 293 -10.65 -31.35 -12.04
N PHE A 294 -10.12 -31.01 -13.23
CA PHE A 294 -10.20 -31.90 -14.39
C PHE A 294 -9.42 -33.19 -14.16
N LEU A 295 -8.24 -33.10 -13.61
CA LEU A 295 -7.44 -34.28 -13.24
C LEU A 295 -8.13 -35.13 -12.18
N THR A 296 -8.85 -34.49 -11.24
CA THR A 296 -9.57 -35.17 -10.16
C THR A 296 -10.86 -35.82 -10.62
N PHE A 297 -11.74 -35.09 -11.31
CA PHE A 297 -13.10 -35.54 -11.60
C PHE A 297 -13.31 -35.97 -13.06
N ARG A 298 -12.45 -35.51 -13.98
CA ARG A 298 -12.52 -35.82 -15.43
C ARG A 298 -13.90 -35.53 -16.10
N LYS A 299 -14.71 -34.65 -15.49
CA LYS A 299 -16.03 -34.23 -15.96
C LYS A 299 -16.12 -32.72 -16.00
N VAL A 300 -16.21 -32.16 -17.19
CA VAL A 300 -16.23 -30.69 -17.41
C VAL A 300 -17.37 -30.01 -16.65
N LEU A 301 -18.53 -30.64 -16.56
CA LEU A 301 -19.68 -30.05 -15.86
C LEU A 301 -19.45 -29.95 -14.33
N ASP A 302 -18.72 -30.88 -13.74
CA ASP A 302 -18.40 -30.86 -12.33
C ASP A 302 -17.44 -29.70 -12.03
N ILE A 303 -16.46 -29.46 -12.89
CA ILE A 303 -15.56 -28.32 -12.82
C ILE A 303 -16.37 -27.04 -12.85
N PHE A 304 -17.29 -26.91 -13.83
CA PHE A 304 -18.12 -25.72 -13.95
C PHE A 304 -18.98 -25.47 -12.69
N LEU A 305 -19.64 -26.52 -12.17
CA LEU A 305 -20.48 -26.39 -10.99
C LEU A 305 -19.68 -26.00 -9.73
N THR A 306 -18.49 -26.56 -9.57
CA THR A 306 -17.61 -26.25 -8.44
C THR A 306 -17.06 -24.83 -8.53
N LEU A 307 -16.62 -24.40 -9.72
CA LEU A 307 -16.16 -23.03 -9.95
C LEU A 307 -17.29 -22.01 -9.82
N ALA A 308 -18.52 -22.37 -10.21
CA ALA A 308 -19.66 -21.48 -10.05
C ALA A 308 -19.97 -21.16 -8.59
N VAL A 309 -19.76 -22.11 -7.66
CA VAL A 309 -19.88 -21.86 -6.21
C VAL A 309 -18.92 -20.77 -5.76
N VAL A 310 -17.65 -20.90 -6.13
CA VAL A 310 -16.60 -19.94 -5.73
C VAL A 310 -16.82 -18.58 -6.41
N PHE A 311 -17.22 -18.58 -7.67
CA PHE A 311 -17.47 -17.34 -8.40
C PHE A 311 -18.65 -16.55 -7.79
N VAL A 312 -19.73 -17.24 -7.40
CA VAL A 312 -20.87 -16.62 -6.70
C VAL A 312 -20.45 -16.09 -5.33
N SER A 313 -19.63 -16.86 -4.58
CA SER A 313 -19.05 -16.41 -3.30
C SER A 313 -18.25 -15.11 -3.47
N LEU A 314 -17.37 -15.04 -4.46
CA LEU A 314 -16.58 -13.84 -4.78
C LEU A 314 -17.48 -12.65 -5.14
N LEU A 315 -18.51 -12.85 -5.97
CA LEU A 315 -19.45 -11.78 -6.32
C LEU A 315 -20.18 -11.24 -5.07
N TRP A 316 -20.53 -12.11 -4.13
CA TRP A 316 -21.18 -11.68 -2.89
C TRP A 316 -20.24 -10.90 -1.99
N ILE A 317 -18.94 -11.28 -1.92
CA ILE A 317 -17.93 -10.52 -1.19
C ILE A 317 -17.78 -9.12 -1.79
N PHE A 318 -17.58 -9.02 -3.11
CA PHE A 318 -17.46 -7.74 -3.78
C PHE A 318 -18.74 -6.91 -3.67
N GLY A 319 -19.90 -7.54 -3.67
CA GLY A 319 -21.17 -6.88 -3.43
C GLY A 319 -21.25 -6.24 -2.04
N ILE A 320 -20.89 -7.00 -1.00
CA ILE A 320 -20.82 -6.48 0.38
C ILE A 320 -19.78 -5.38 0.49
N MET A 321 -18.60 -5.56 -0.11
CA MET A 321 -17.55 -4.54 -0.13
C MET A 321 -18.09 -3.19 -0.62
N GLY A 322 -18.79 -3.20 -1.77
CA GLY A 322 -19.33 -1.97 -2.34
C GLY A 322 -20.50 -1.37 -1.55
N PHE A 323 -21.39 -2.21 -0.97
CA PHE A 323 -22.49 -1.70 -0.13
C PHE A 323 -22.02 -1.21 1.24
N ALA A 324 -21.00 -1.83 1.82
CA ALA A 324 -20.43 -1.44 3.10
C ALA A 324 -19.46 -0.24 2.98
N GLY A 325 -19.18 0.24 1.77
CA GLY A 325 -18.22 1.32 1.53
C GLY A 325 -16.77 0.92 1.85
N ILE A 326 -16.47 -0.39 1.86
CA ILE A 326 -15.10 -0.88 2.06
C ILE A 326 -14.33 -0.61 0.77
N ARG A 327 -13.19 0.08 0.88
CA ARG A 327 -12.37 0.46 -0.26
C ARG A 327 -11.50 -0.72 -0.70
N TYR A 328 -11.33 -0.86 -2.02
CA TYR A 328 -10.41 -1.85 -2.59
C TYR A 328 -8.98 -1.32 -2.49
N THR A 329 -8.20 -1.96 -1.65
CA THR A 329 -6.79 -1.62 -1.41
C THR A 329 -5.86 -2.59 -2.14
N VAL A 330 -4.56 -2.37 -2.04
CA VAL A 330 -3.51 -3.30 -2.52
C VAL A 330 -3.74 -4.73 -2.02
N MET A 331 -4.27 -4.91 -0.80
CA MET A 331 -4.58 -6.25 -0.26
C MET A 331 -5.70 -6.96 -1.03
N GLY A 332 -6.59 -6.21 -1.68
CA GLY A 332 -7.66 -6.76 -2.51
C GLY A 332 -7.16 -7.63 -3.66
N MET A 333 -5.92 -7.41 -4.13
CA MET A 333 -5.32 -8.25 -5.18
C MET A 333 -5.24 -9.73 -4.79
N ALA A 334 -5.00 -10.02 -3.51
CA ALA A 334 -4.90 -11.39 -3.00
C ALA A 334 -6.27 -12.08 -2.89
N LEU A 335 -7.38 -11.32 -2.84
CA LEU A 335 -8.70 -11.85 -2.49
C LEU A 335 -9.19 -12.93 -3.46
N ILE A 336 -9.03 -12.71 -4.77
CA ILE A 336 -9.50 -13.64 -5.81
C ILE A 336 -8.74 -14.97 -5.75
N PRO A 337 -7.40 -15.00 -5.86
CA PRO A 337 -6.64 -16.26 -5.78
C PRO A 337 -6.81 -16.97 -4.43
N LEU A 338 -6.87 -16.21 -3.34
CA LEU A 338 -7.07 -16.72 -1.99
C LEU A 338 -8.41 -17.47 -1.87
N MET A 339 -9.52 -16.82 -2.24
CA MET A 339 -10.84 -17.43 -2.15
C MET A 339 -10.99 -18.60 -3.12
N LEU A 340 -10.42 -18.51 -4.33
CA LEU A 340 -10.35 -19.64 -5.25
C LEU A 340 -9.64 -20.84 -4.61
N GLY A 341 -8.56 -20.63 -3.88
CA GLY A 341 -7.80 -21.69 -3.22
C GLY A 341 -8.51 -22.33 -2.04
N ILE A 342 -9.22 -21.55 -1.23
CA ILE A 342 -9.85 -22.02 0.02
C ILE A 342 -11.26 -22.60 -0.25
N ASP A 343 -12.13 -21.86 -0.92
CA ASP A 343 -13.56 -22.24 -1.06
C ASP A 343 -13.76 -23.50 -1.92
N ILE A 344 -12.81 -23.74 -2.86
CA ILE A 344 -12.90 -24.90 -3.74
C ILE A 344 -12.86 -26.22 -2.97
N ALA A 345 -12.12 -26.27 -1.85
CA ALA A 345 -11.96 -27.47 -1.04
C ALA A 345 -13.31 -27.98 -0.50
N TYR A 346 -14.17 -27.07 -0.06
CA TYR A 346 -15.51 -27.42 0.45
C TYR A 346 -16.36 -28.12 -0.62
N SER A 347 -16.34 -27.58 -1.83
CA SER A 347 -17.07 -28.15 -2.95
C SER A 347 -16.51 -29.51 -3.40
N ILE A 348 -15.19 -29.68 -3.37
CA ILE A 348 -14.52 -30.94 -3.69
C ILE A 348 -14.98 -32.03 -2.73
N HIS A 349 -14.97 -31.79 -1.42
CA HIS A 349 -15.38 -32.75 -0.42
C HIS A 349 -16.85 -33.19 -0.59
N VAL A 350 -17.77 -32.25 -0.81
CA VAL A 350 -19.18 -32.54 -1.04
C VAL A 350 -19.37 -33.34 -2.34
N LEU A 351 -18.67 -32.97 -3.40
CA LEU A 351 -18.79 -33.63 -4.72
C LEU A 351 -18.22 -35.04 -4.71
N THR A 352 -17.04 -35.25 -4.08
CA THR A 352 -16.44 -36.58 -3.93
C THR A 352 -17.39 -37.51 -3.17
N ARG A 353 -17.92 -37.04 -2.03
CA ARG A 353 -18.86 -37.84 -1.26
C ARG A 353 -20.17 -38.08 -1.97
N TYR A 354 -20.65 -37.14 -2.78
CA TYR A 354 -21.82 -37.33 -3.63
C TYR A 354 -21.62 -38.53 -4.57
N TYR A 355 -20.47 -38.66 -5.22
CA TYR A 355 -20.18 -39.78 -6.11
C TYR A 355 -20.07 -41.10 -5.32
N GLU A 356 -19.43 -41.13 -4.17
CA GLU A 356 -19.40 -42.33 -3.33
C GLU A 356 -20.79 -42.81 -2.90
N GLU A 357 -21.71 -41.89 -2.59
CA GLU A 357 -23.09 -42.24 -2.25
C GLU A 357 -23.89 -42.68 -3.52
N ARG A 358 -23.60 -42.15 -4.69
CA ARG A 358 -24.16 -42.59 -5.97
C ARG A 358 -23.70 -44.01 -6.32
N ASP A 359 -22.48 -44.37 -6.05
CA ASP A 359 -21.94 -45.72 -6.28
C ASP A 359 -22.65 -46.78 -5.42
N LYS A 360 -23.19 -46.39 -4.27
CA LYS A 360 -24.08 -47.23 -3.46
C LYS A 360 -25.52 -47.41 -4.06
N ARG A 361 -25.73 -47.02 -5.30
CA ARG A 361 -27.00 -47.08 -6.03
C ARG A 361 -28.14 -46.22 -5.45
N LYS A 362 -27.82 -45.16 -4.70
CA LYS A 362 -28.80 -44.20 -4.17
C LYS A 362 -29.28 -43.23 -5.26
N GLY A 363 -30.51 -42.75 -5.12
CA GLY A 363 -31.06 -41.67 -5.96
C GLY A 363 -30.24 -40.37 -5.87
N ALA A 364 -30.42 -39.45 -6.82
CA ALA A 364 -29.68 -38.19 -6.81
C ALA A 364 -29.96 -37.34 -5.57
N GLU A 365 -31.22 -37.26 -5.15
CA GLU A 365 -31.63 -36.50 -3.97
C GLU A 365 -31.03 -37.10 -2.68
N ASP A 366 -31.18 -38.44 -2.50
CA ASP A 366 -30.67 -39.14 -1.32
C ASP A 366 -29.13 -39.08 -1.24
N SER A 367 -28.47 -39.20 -2.39
CA SER A 367 -27.01 -39.08 -2.46
C SER A 367 -26.53 -37.69 -2.09
N ALA A 368 -27.22 -36.63 -2.53
CA ALA A 368 -26.89 -35.27 -2.22
C ALA A 368 -27.09 -34.93 -0.75
N VAL A 369 -28.20 -35.38 -0.14
CA VAL A 369 -28.45 -35.22 1.30
C VAL A 369 -27.45 -36.04 2.11
N SER A 370 -27.20 -37.28 1.76
CA SER A 370 -26.27 -38.17 2.45
C SER A 370 -24.83 -37.63 2.41
N SER A 371 -24.42 -37.08 1.26
CA SER A 371 -23.07 -36.47 1.13
C SER A 371 -22.86 -35.35 2.13
N VAL A 372 -23.78 -34.37 2.15
CA VAL A 372 -23.64 -33.21 3.10
C VAL A 372 -23.78 -33.62 4.55
N VAL A 373 -24.68 -34.58 4.87
CA VAL A 373 -24.82 -35.05 6.27
C VAL A 373 -23.56 -35.76 6.75
N THR A 374 -22.86 -36.46 5.86
CA THR A 374 -21.65 -37.21 6.22
C THR A 374 -20.42 -36.32 6.32
N VAL A 375 -20.13 -35.49 5.32
CA VAL A 375 -18.94 -34.63 5.30
C VAL A 375 -19.17 -33.24 5.90
N GLY A 376 -20.42 -32.81 6.05
CA GLY A 376 -20.75 -31.45 6.42
C GLY A 376 -20.19 -31.00 7.78
N ILE A 377 -19.99 -31.93 8.73
CA ILE A 377 -19.37 -31.61 10.02
C ILE A 377 -17.88 -31.27 9.82
N ALA A 378 -17.17 -32.06 9.03
CA ALA A 378 -15.75 -31.82 8.75
C ALA A 378 -15.56 -30.52 7.97
N VAL A 379 -16.37 -30.32 6.91
CA VAL A 379 -16.33 -29.08 6.10
C VAL A 379 -16.73 -27.85 6.94
N PHE A 380 -17.69 -27.99 7.85
CA PHE A 380 -18.03 -26.92 8.79
C PHE A 380 -16.86 -26.58 9.73
N LEU A 381 -16.18 -27.60 10.23
CA LEU A 381 -15.05 -27.40 11.13
C LEU A 381 -13.90 -26.71 10.41
N ALA A 382 -13.60 -27.12 9.18
CA ALA A 382 -12.64 -26.47 8.31
C ALA A 382 -13.01 -24.99 8.06
N ALA A 383 -14.26 -24.74 7.67
CA ALA A 383 -14.72 -23.36 7.49
C ALA A 383 -14.65 -22.54 8.78
N ALA A 384 -15.01 -23.13 9.94
CA ALA A 384 -15.00 -22.45 11.22
C ALA A 384 -13.57 -22.08 11.67
N THR A 385 -12.59 -22.97 11.50
CA THR A 385 -11.19 -22.67 11.80
C THR A 385 -10.64 -21.57 10.90
N THR A 386 -10.96 -21.61 9.62
CA THR A 386 -10.55 -20.56 8.68
C THR A 386 -11.23 -19.22 8.99
N ILE A 387 -12.51 -19.23 9.35
CA ILE A 387 -13.24 -18.05 9.84
C ILE A 387 -12.55 -17.46 11.09
N PHE A 388 -12.13 -18.29 12.04
CA PHE A 388 -11.42 -17.82 13.23
C PHE A 388 -10.03 -17.25 12.90
N GLY A 389 -9.33 -17.85 11.94
CA GLY A 389 -8.09 -17.28 11.40
C GLY A 389 -8.29 -15.86 10.88
N PHE A 390 -9.30 -15.65 10.03
CA PHE A 390 -9.60 -14.32 9.49
C PHE A 390 -10.22 -13.37 10.52
N LEU A 391 -11.03 -13.87 11.45
CA LEU A 391 -11.60 -13.08 12.53
C LEU A 391 -10.51 -12.47 13.45
N SER A 392 -9.38 -13.13 13.58
CA SER A 392 -8.26 -12.62 14.39
C SER A 392 -7.68 -11.29 13.85
N PHE A 393 -7.86 -10.98 12.56
CA PHE A 393 -7.48 -9.69 12.01
C PHE A 393 -8.33 -8.52 12.52
N SER A 394 -9.49 -8.81 13.14
CA SER A 394 -10.36 -7.76 13.69
C SER A 394 -9.70 -6.93 14.80
N ILE A 395 -8.67 -7.47 15.47
CA ILE A 395 -7.93 -6.76 16.52
C ILE A 395 -6.80 -5.89 15.95
N SER A 396 -6.47 -6.02 14.65
CA SER A 396 -5.43 -5.21 14.04
C SER A 396 -5.76 -3.73 14.07
N ASP A 397 -4.79 -2.91 14.45
CA ASP A 397 -4.87 -1.46 14.35
C ASP A 397 -4.82 -0.97 12.89
N LEU A 398 -4.29 -1.79 11.96
CA LEU A 398 -4.14 -1.45 10.55
C LEU A 398 -5.46 -1.69 9.79
N PRO A 399 -6.17 -0.63 9.32
CA PRO A 399 -7.48 -0.76 8.69
C PRO A 399 -7.51 -1.70 7.48
N PRO A 400 -6.52 -1.71 6.58
CA PRO A 400 -6.53 -2.63 5.44
C PRO A 400 -6.51 -4.10 5.86
N ILE A 401 -5.74 -4.47 6.89
CA ILE A 401 -5.69 -5.85 7.42
C ILE A 401 -7.03 -6.25 8.00
N ARG A 402 -7.64 -5.38 8.82
CA ARG A 402 -8.93 -5.63 9.44
C ARG A 402 -10.04 -5.79 8.39
N GLN A 403 -10.09 -4.91 7.39
CA GLN A 403 -11.06 -4.98 6.30
C GLN A 403 -10.88 -6.26 5.47
N PHE A 404 -9.65 -6.59 5.12
CA PHE A 404 -9.32 -7.83 4.41
C PHE A 404 -9.78 -9.06 5.17
N GLY A 405 -9.56 -9.10 6.50
CA GLY A 405 -10.03 -10.18 7.36
C GLY A 405 -11.54 -10.37 7.32
N PHE A 406 -12.32 -9.30 7.40
CA PHE A 406 -13.77 -9.36 7.30
C PHE A 406 -14.27 -9.83 5.93
N LEU A 407 -13.63 -9.40 4.84
CA LEU A 407 -13.97 -9.84 3.49
C LEU A 407 -13.68 -11.33 3.31
N CYS A 408 -12.53 -11.80 3.77
CA CYS A 408 -12.15 -13.21 3.70
C CYS A 408 -13.05 -14.09 4.59
N LEU A 409 -13.38 -13.64 5.80
CA LEU A 409 -14.36 -14.31 6.66
C LEU A 409 -15.70 -14.49 5.96
N GLY A 410 -16.21 -13.40 5.35
CA GLY A 410 -17.45 -13.44 4.56
C GLY A 410 -17.37 -14.42 3.39
N GLY A 411 -16.23 -14.44 2.68
CA GLY A 411 -15.98 -15.35 1.57
C GLY A 411 -16.06 -16.81 1.98
N VAL A 412 -15.33 -17.19 3.01
CA VAL A 412 -15.34 -18.55 3.54
C VAL A 412 -16.73 -18.96 4.00
N LEU A 413 -17.46 -18.05 4.66
CA LEU A 413 -18.84 -18.32 5.07
C LEU A 413 -19.74 -18.57 3.86
N PHE A 414 -19.65 -17.74 2.82
CA PHE A 414 -20.46 -17.91 1.60
C PHE A 414 -20.05 -19.13 0.80
N GLY A 415 -18.75 -19.38 0.63
CA GLY A 415 -18.23 -20.57 -0.02
C GLY A 415 -18.74 -21.85 0.65
N PHE A 416 -18.68 -21.89 1.98
CA PHE A 416 -19.26 -22.99 2.76
C PHE A 416 -20.78 -23.14 2.56
N LEU A 417 -21.56 -22.07 2.72
CA LEU A 417 -23.00 -22.10 2.57
C LEU A 417 -23.43 -22.51 1.16
N LEU A 418 -22.77 -21.99 0.14
CA LEU A 418 -23.07 -22.33 -1.26
C LEU A 418 -22.67 -23.77 -1.58
N SER A 419 -21.58 -24.29 -1.03
CA SER A 419 -21.18 -25.68 -1.25
C SER A 419 -22.14 -26.70 -0.65
N ILE A 420 -22.88 -26.36 0.43
CA ILE A 420 -23.89 -27.25 1.02
C ILE A 420 -25.32 -26.98 0.56
N THR A 421 -25.56 -25.92 -0.21
CA THR A 421 -26.92 -25.57 -0.73
C THR A 421 -26.97 -25.52 -2.24
N MET A 422 -26.15 -24.67 -2.90
CA MET A 422 -26.13 -24.45 -4.34
C MET A 422 -25.64 -25.69 -5.08
N LEU A 423 -24.51 -26.27 -4.64
CA LEU A 423 -23.91 -27.43 -5.30
C LEU A 423 -24.82 -28.66 -5.27
N PRO A 424 -25.41 -29.10 -4.13
CA PRO A 424 -26.37 -30.19 -4.08
C PRO A 424 -27.59 -29.96 -4.94
N ALA A 425 -28.17 -28.74 -4.95
CA ALA A 425 -29.31 -28.40 -5.79
C ALA A 425 -28.98 -28.56 -7.30
N ALA A 426 -27.80 -28.05 -7.71
CA ALA A 426 -27.35 -28.18 -9.10
C ALA A 426 -27.06 -29.61 -9.49
N LEU A 427 -26.46 -30.43 -8.63
CA LEU A 427 -26.22 -31.84 -8.84
C LEU A 427 -27.53 -32.63 -9.03
N VAL A 428 -28.55 -32.33 -8.21
CA VAL A 428 -29.88 -32.97 -8.34
C VAL A 428 -30.53 -32.60 -9.65
N ILE A 429 -30.51 -31.33 -10.08
CA ILE A 429 -31.07 -30.93 -11.39
C ILE A 429 -30.37 -31.67 -12.52
N ARG A 430 -29.05 -31.75 -12.47
CA ARG A 430 -28.24 -32.45 -13.49
C ARG A 430 -28.59 -33.93 -13.61
N ASP A 431 -28.66 -34.60 -12.47
CA ASP A 431 -28.72 -36.07 -12.43
C ASP A 431 -30.13 -36.63 -12.22
N ARG A 432 -31.17 -35.80 -12.05
CA ARG A 432 -32.57 -36.22 -11.84
C ARG A 432 -33.10 -37.08 -12.99
N ARG A 433 -32.65 -36.83 -14.21
CA ARG A 433 -33.06 -37.59 -15.42
C ARG A 433 -32.09 -38.73 -15.76
N ARG A 434 -30.94 -38.81 -15.09
CA ARG A 434 -29.96 -39.88 -15.29
C ARG A 434 -30.24 -40.97 -14.27
N GLY A 435 -30.75 -42.11 -14.70
CA GLY A 435 -30.97 -43.28 -13.86
C GLY A 435 -29.72 -43.70 -13.08
N VAL A 436 -29.87 -44.64 -12.18
CA VAL A 436 -28.77 -45.24 -11.41
C VAL A 436 -27.80 -45.92 -12.40
N ARG A 437 -26.83 -45.22 -12.92
CA ARG A 437 -25.72 -45.80 -13.70
C ARG A 437 -24.53 -46.00 -12.75
N GLU A 438 -23.87 -47.13 -12.89
CA GLU A 438 -22.56 -47.31 -12.27
C GLU A 438 -21.64 -46.14 -12.70
N THR A 439 -21.29 -45.31 -11.75
CA THR A 439 -20.25 -44.31 -11.98
C THR A 439 -18.92 -45.06 -11.93
N ARG A 440 -18.21 -45.07 -13.04
CA ARG A 440 -16.87 -45.66 -13.11
C ARG A 440 -16.10 -45.16 -11.93
N ARG A 441 -15.57 -46.06 -11.06
CA ARG A 441 -14.64 -45.69 -9.96
C ARG A 441 -13.67 -44.66 -10.49
N VAL A 442 -13.49 -43.58 -9.75
CA VAL A 442 -12.39 -42.64 -9.98
C VAL A 442 -11.12 -43.49 -9.88
N GLU A 443 -10.50 -43.77 -11.04
CA GLU A 443 -9.30 -44.56 -11.11
C GLU A 443 -8.23 -43.87 -10.26
N GLU A 444 -7.57 -44.67 -9.39
CA GLU A 444 -6.52 -44.25 -8.46
C GLU A 444 -5.51 -43.31 -9.15
N HIS A 445 -5.18 -42.22 -8.50
CA HIS A 445 -4.37 -41.14 -9.06
C HIS A 445 -2.90 -41.59 -9.13
N LEU A 446 -2.46 -42.14 -10.22
CA LEU A 446 -1.08 -42.58 -10.48
C LEU A 446 0.00 -41.53 -10.10
N LEU A 447 -0.31 -40.24 -10.24
CA LEU A 447 0.62 -39.15 -9.94
C LEU A 447 0.77 -38.84 -8.44
N LEU A 448 -0.26 -39.05 -7.63
CA LEU A 448 -0.26 -38.81 -6.18
C LEU A 448 0.13 -40.06 -5.39
N ASP A 449 -0.07 -41.26 -5.95
CA ASP A 449 0.19 -42.54 -5.28
C ASP A 449 1.66 -42.76 -4.86
N TRP A 450 2.62 -42.21 -5.62
CA TRP A 450 4.02 -42.30 -5.24
C TRP A 450 4.33 -41.37 -4.05
N LEU A 451 3.72 -40.17 -4.04
CA LEU A 451 3.86 -39.18 -2.95
C LEU A 451 3.21 -39.74 -1.68
N ASP A 452 2.01 -40.28 -1.80
CA ASP A 452 1.27 -40.92 -0.69
C ASP A 452 2.08 -42.10 -0.09
N ARG A 453 2.59 -42.98 -0.93
CA ARG A 453 3.48 -44.09 -0.49
C ARG A 453 4.78 -43.57 0.14
N GLY A 454 5.34 -42.47 -0.39
CA GLY A 454 6.54 -41.84 0.18
C GLY A 454 6.26 -41.27 1.56
N LEU A 455 5.18 -40.47 1.72
CA LEU A 455 4.78 -39.88 3.00
C LEU A 455 4.35 -40.93 4.02
N ALA A 456 3.64 -41.98 3.60
CA ALA A 456 3.30 -43.09 4.49
C ALA A 456 4.54 -43.81 5.01
N ARG A 457 5.58 -44.03 4.19
CA ARG A 457 6.85 -44.59 4.63
C ARG A 457 7.59 -43.65 5.59
N LEU A 458 7.60 -42.33 5.31
CA LEU A 458 8.20 -41.34 6.18
C LEU A 458 7.47 -41.26 7.54
N SER A 459 6.14 -41.33 7.55
CA SER A 459 5.34 -41.37 8.79
C SER A 459 5.68 -42.60 9.65
N LEU A 460 5.77 -43.79 9.03
CA LEU A 460 6.14 -45.00 9.74
C LEU A 460 7.60 -44.96 10.25
N LEU A 461 8.52 -44.34 9.49
CA LEU A 461 9.89 -44.11 9.90
C LEU A 461 9.97 -43.14 11.09
N ALA A 462 9.21 -42.03 11.02
CA ALA A 462 9.11 -41.06 12.10
C ALA A 462 8.54 -41.71 13.38
N GLU A 463 7.53 -42.56 13.22
CA GLU A 463 6.95 -43.33 14.32
C GLU A 463 7.97 -44.30 14.96
N ARG A 464 8.76 -44.97 14.16
CA ARG A 464 9.82 -45.87 14.62
C ARG A 464 10.95 -45.13 15.36
N HIS A 465 11.22 -43.88 14.99
CA HIS A 465 12.30 -43.05 15.52
C HIS A 465 11.77 -41.83 16.29
N ARG A 466 10.83 -42.02 17.19
CA ARG A 466 10.12 -40.91 17.92
C ARG A 466 11.07 -39.93 18.58
N LEU A 467 12.13 -40.40 19.28
CA LEU A 467 13.03 -39.53 20.03
C LEU A 467 13.84 -38.59 19.11
N PRO A 468 14.49 -39.05 18.03
CA PRO A 468 15.07 -38.15 17.04
C PRO A 468 14.09 -37.14 16.43
N VAL A 469 12.83 -37.53 16.16
CA VAL A 469 11.79 -36.64 15.64
C VAL A 469 11.48 -35.52 16.65
N TRP A 470 11.29 -35.86 17.93
CA TRP A 470 11.07 -34.88 19.00
C TRP A 470 12.25 -33.90 19.13
N ILE A 471 13.50 -34.41 19.09
CA ILE A 471 14.71 -33.58 19.15
C ILE A 471 14.78 -32.69 17.91
N GLY A 472 14.52 -33.23 16.74
CA GLY A 472 14.51 -32.46 15.49
C GLY A 472 13.48 -31.34 15.49
N CYS A 473 12.24 -31.61 15.94
CA CYS A 473 11.21 -30.59 16.12
C CYS A 473 11.64 -29.51 17.13
N LEU A 474 12.25 -29.91 18.27
CA LEU A 474 12.74 -28.96 19.26
C LEU A 474 13.85 -28.07 18.72
N VAL A 475 14.80 -28.64 18.00
CA VAL A 475 15.88 -27.87 17.34
C VAL A 475 15.29 -26.89 16.32
N LEU A 476 14.33 -27.33 15.52
CA LEU A 476 13.64 -26.48 14.54
C LEU A 476 12.90 -25.32 15.23
N VAL A 477 12.15 -25.61 16.31
CA VAL A 477 11.46 -24.61 17.11
C VAL A 477 12.42 -23.57 17.67
N VAL A 478 13.57 -24.00 18.21
CA VAL A 478 14.57 -23.08 18.78
C VAL A 478 15.23 -22.27 17.67
N ALA A 479 15.64 -22.89 16.56
CA ALA A 479 16.30 -22.21 15.46
C ALA A 479 15.38 -21.17 14.79
N CYS A 480 14.13 -21.55 14.50
CA CYS A 480 13.14 -20.62 13.92
C CYS A 480 12.72 -19.56 14.94
N GLY A 481 12.59 -19.89 16.22
CA GLY A 481 12.29 -18.92 17.29
C GLY A 481 13.39 -17.86 17.43
N LEU A 482 14.67 -18.24 17.34
CA LEU A 482 15.78 -17.31 17.35
C LEU A 482 15.81 -16.42 16.08
N SER A 483 15.27 -16.90 14.96
CA SER A 483 15.19 -16.14 13.72
C SER A 483 14.30 -14.89 13.85
N VAL A 484 13.35 -14.87 14.78
CA VAL A 484 12.49 -13.70 15.07
C VAL A 484 13.33 -12.47 15.41
N LEU A 485 14.45 -12.63 16.15
CA LEU A 485 15.29 -11.52 16.60
C LEU A 485 16.00 -10.75 15.46
N GLY A 486 16.01 -11.28 14.25
CA GLY A 486 16.69 -10.66 13.11
C GLY A 486 15.81 -10.41 11.90
N ILE A 487 14.48 -10.44 12.06
CA ILE A 487 13.57 -10.12 10.96
C ILE A 487 13.53 -8.60 10.76
N SER A 488 13.76 -8.16 9.52
CA SER A 488 13.48 -6.79 9.09
C SER A 488 11.97 -6.61 8.86
N THR A 489 11.49 -5.39 9.05
CA THR A 489 10.10 -5.00 8.75
C THR A 489 10.10 -4.03 7.58
N SER A 490 9.05 -4.01 6.75
CA SER A 490 8.91 -3.09 5.61
C SER A 490 7.48 -2.56 5.51
N ALA A 491 7.33 -1.23 5.48
CA ALA A 491 6.04 -0.57 5.31
C ALA A 491 6.03 0.45 4.16
N ASP A 492 7.16 0.67 3.49
CA ASP A 492 7.27 1.65 2.43
C ASP A 492 6.73 1.10 1.09
N PHE A 493 5.63 1.68 0.62
CA PHE A 493 5.00 1.32 -0.65
C PHE A 493 5.88 1.53 -1.88
N ARG A 494 6.83 2.47 -1.83
CA ARG A 494 7.74 2.75 -2.94
C ARG A 494 8.63 1.55 -3.23
N THR A 495 9.01 0.79 -2.20
CA THR A 495 9.78 -0.45 -2.34
C THR A 495 8.93 -1.61 -2.89
N PHE A 496 7.62 -1.45 -2.92
CA PHE A 496 6.68 -2.46 -3.40
C PHE A 496 6.46 -2.38 -4.91
N VAL A 497 6.65 -1.18 -5.48
CA VAL A 497 6.45 -0.90 -6.90
C VAL A 497 7.64 -1.41 -7.71
N PRO A 498 7.42 -2.02 -8.89
CA PRO A 498 8.50 -2.39 -9.79
C PRO A 498 9.35 -1.19 -10.19
N GLN A 499 10.67 -1.33 -10.07
CA GLN A 499 11.62 -0.24 -10.34
C GLN A 499 11.75 0.13 -11.83
N ASP A 500 11.21 -0.69 -12.71
CA ASP A 500 11.20 -0.47 -14.17
C ASP A 500 10.04 0.42 -14.63
N LEU A 501 9.12 0.78 -13.74
CA LEU A 501 8.02 1.70 -14.07
C LEU A 501 8.53 3.11 -14.38
N PRO A 502 7.94 3.79 -15.40
CA PRO A 502 8.34 5.15 -15.75
C PRO A 502 8.30 6.12 -14.56
N SER A 503 7.20 6.13 -13.82
CA SER A 503 7.03 7.00 -12.63
C SER A 503 8.07 6.75 -11.53
N TYR A 504 8.51 5.49 -11.33
CA TYR A 504 9.57 5.16 -10.39
C TYR A 504 10.94 5.63 -10.88
N ARG A 505 11.25 5.45 -12.16
CA ARG A 505 12.50 5.94 -12.76
C ARG A 505 12.59 7.46 -12.71
N SER A 506 11.50 8.16 -13.04
CA SER A 506 11.45 9.62 -12.92
C SER A 506 11.62 10.08 -11.48
N PHE A 507 11.01 9.37 -10.51
CA PHE A 507 11.22 9.64 -9.08
C PHE A 507 12.70 9.51 -8.69
N THR A 508 13.37 8.41 -9.06
CA THR A 508 14.79 8.20 -8.78
C THR A 508 15.67 9.26 -9.45
N ARG A 509 15.36 9.65 -10.68
CA ARG A 509 16.11 10.72 -11.38
C ARG A 509 15.94 12.08 -10.71
N ILE A 510 14.74 12.42 -10.24
CA ILE A 510 14.52 13.64 -9.45
C ILE A 510 15.41 13.61 -8.20
N GLU A 511 15.49 12.46 -7.53
CA GLU A 511 16.33 12.30 -6.34
C GLU A 511 17.83 12.43 -6.65
N GLU A 512 18.28 11.88 -7.76
CA GLU A 512 19.68 12.03 -8.23
C GLU A 512 20.07 13.50 -8.48
N TYR A 513 19.15 14.28 -9.09
CA TYR A 513 19.43 15.69 -9.39
C TYR A 513 19.29 16.61 -8.17
N PHE A 514 18.31 16.37 -7.31
CA PHE A 514 17.90 17.29 -6.26
C PHE A 514 18.10 16.77 -4.82
N GLY A 515 18.54 15.53 -4.66
CA GLY A 515 18.92 14.98 -3.34
C GLY A 515 17.75 14.77 -2.38
N GLY A 516 16.64 14.27 -2.86
CA GLY A 516 15.46 13.97 -2.07
C GLY A 516 14.39 15.06 -2.13
N GLN A 517 13.14 14.63 -2.18
CA GLN A 517 11.99 15.53 -2.32
C GLN A 517 10.76 15.03 -1.56
N ASP A 518 10.94 14.15 -0.59
CA ASP A 518 9.88 13.86 0.36
C ASP A 518 9.75 15.01 1.35
N THR A 519 8.52 15.41 1.62
CA THR A 519 8.26 16.52 2.54
C THR A 519 7.79 15.96 3.88
N THR A 520 8.50 16.32 4.93
CA THR A 520 8.13 16.06 6.32
C THR A 520 7.82 17.37 6.99
N VAL A 521 6.73 17.42 7.74
CA VAL A 521 6.20 18.67 8.25
C VAL A 521 6.03 18.61 9.77
N ALA A 522 6.43 19.69 10.44
CA ALA A 522 6.01 20.00 11.78
C ALA A 522 4.95 21.11 11.72
N LEU A 523 3.74 20.79 12.16
CA LEU A 523 2.66 21.73 12.39
C LEU A 523 2.80 22.29 13.80
N LEU A 524 2.96 23.59 13.88
CA LEU A 524 3.03 24.34 15.14
C LEU A 524 1.69 25.03 15.38
N GLU A 525 1.13 24.88 16.57
CA GLU A 525 -0.15 25.46 16.95
C GLU A 525 0.00 26.28 18.24
N GLY A 526 -0.39 27.55 18.19
CA GLY A 526 -0.28 28.47 19.32
C GLY A 526 -1.20 29.68 19.18
N GLU A 527 -1.22 30.53 20.19
CA GLU A 527 -2.07 31.73 20.16
C GLU A 527 -1.52 32.80 19.21
N ASP A 528 -0.20 32.95 19.14
CA ASP A 528 0.49 33.93 18.30
C ASP A 528 1.88 33.42 17.90
N LEU A 529 1.97 32.90 16.68
CA LEU A 529 3.22 32.33 16.15
C LEU A 529 4.17 33.36 15.52
N LEU A 530 3.67 34.61 15.30
CA LEU A 530 4.52 35.73 14.87
C LEU A 530 5.16 36.48 16.03
N SER A 531 4.81 36.18 17.28
CA SER A 531 5.45 36.79 18.42
C SER A 531 6.95 36.46 18.52
N PRO A 532 7.80 37.39 18.95
CA PRO A 532 9.23 37.16 19.07
C PRO A 532 9.63 35.91 19.90
N PRO A 533 8.93 35.58 21.02
CA PRO A 533 9.20 34.33 21.74
C PRO A 533 8.87 33.07 20.93
N SER A 534 7.77 33.09 20.18
CA SER A 534 7.36 31.94 19.33
C SER A 534 8.34 31.72 18.18
N LEU A 535 8.77 32.79 17.52
CA LEU A 535 9.77 32.73 16.45
C LEU A 535 11.12 32.18 16.92
N ARG A 536 11.58 32.60 18.11
CA ARG A 536 12.81 32.04 18.71
C ARG A 536 12.71 30.56 19.00
N LYS A 537 11.57 30.13 19.52
CA LYS A 537 11.35 28.71 19.81
C LYS A 537 11.17 27.88 18.56
N MET A 538 10.56 28.43 17.53
CA MET A 538 10.50 27.78 16.21
C MET A 538 11.92 27.57 15.67
N ASP A 539 12.80 28.57 15.85
CA ASP A 539 14.19 28.47 15.48
C ASP A 539 14.96 27.44 16.32
N GLU A 540 14.70 27.40 17.63
CA GLU A 540 15.25 26.37 18.51
C GLU A 540 14.85 24.96 18.08
N PHE A 541 13.59 24.77 17.68
CA PHE A 541 13.14 23.50 17.14
C PHE A 541 13.86 23.14 15.84
N VAL A 542 13.93 24.06 14.87
CA VAL A 542 14.64 23.84 13.61
C VAL A 542 16.10 23.49 13.87
N SER A 543 16.77 24.23 14.73
CA SER A 543 18.18 23.99 15.11
C SER A 543 18.34 22.63 15.81
N ALA A 544 17.42 22.27 16.73
CA ALA A 544 17.45 20.99 17.40
C ALA A 544 17.32 19.80 16.43
N VAL A 545 16.56 19.95 15.34
CA VAL A 545 16.46 18.94 14.27
C VAL A 545 17.75 18.91 13.45
N LEU A 546 18.23 20.05 12.98
CA LEU A 546 19.39 20.15 12.09
C LEU A 546 20.69 19.68 12.75
N ASP A 547 20.92 20.04 14.01
CA ASP A 547 22.13 19.75 14.75
C ASP A 547 22.01 18.52 15.66
N HIS A 548 20.93 17.75 15.49
CA HIS A 548 20.72 16.53 16.26
C HIS A 548 21.87 15.54 16.03
N PRO A 549 22.45 14.89 17.08
CA PRO A 549 23.61 14.01 16.94
C PRO A 549 23.43 12.87 15.93
N ARG A 550 22.22 12.35 15.79
CA ARG A 550 21.91 11.31 14.78
C ARG A 550 21.77 11.86 13.37
N ASN A 551 21.53 13.15 13.20
CA ASN A 551 21.53 13.78 11.87
C ASN A 551 22.95 14.02 11.33
N LEU A 552 23.96 13.90 12.16
CA LEU A 552 25.35 14.16 11.78
C LEU A 552 26.10 12.85 11.46
N THR A 553 26.93 12.91 10.41
CA THR A 553 27.93 11.87 10.15
C THR A 553 29.13 12.04 11.10
N PRO A 554 30.04 11.07 11.23
CA PRO A 554 31.28 11.23 11.98
C PRO A 554 32.15 12.42 11.50
N GLU A 555 32.01 12.79 10.24
CA GLU A 555 32.70 13.92 9.60
C GLU A 555 31.98 15.24 9.84
N GLY A 556 30.80 15.25 10.47
CA GLY A 556 29.99 16.42 10.79
C GLY A 556 29.04 16.87 9.69
N GLU A 557 28.89 16.09 8.62
CA GLU A 557 27.92 16.37 7.57
C GLU A 557 26.49 15.94 7.99
N ARG A 558 25.47 16.68 7.53
CA ARG A 558 24.07 16.36 7.82
C ARG A 558 23.55 15.28 6.91
N LYS A 559 23.00 14.21 7.49
CA LYS A 559 22.50 13.03 6.76
C LYS A 559 21.16 13.29 6.09
N TYR A 560 20.19 13.76 6.86
CA TYR A 560 18.78 13.81 6.47
C TYR A 560 18.24 15.23 6.38
N PHE A 561 18.34 15.97 7.47
CA PHE A 561 17.81 17.33 7.58
C PHE A 561 18.91 18.34 7.31
N ARG A 562 18.69 19.23 6.33
CA ARG A 562 19.65 20.22 5.86
C ARG A 562 19.05 21.61 5.87
N PRO A 563 19.79 22.67 6.22
CA PRO A 563 19.28 24.03 6.26
C PRO A 563 18.69 24.49 4.93
N GLU A 564 19.40 24.22 3.83
CA GLU A 564 19.00 24.58 2.47
C GLU A 564 17.73 23.84 2.00
N LYS A 565 17.33 22.79 2.70
CA LYS A 565 16.14 21.97 2.44
C LYS A 565 15.03 22.18 3.48
N THR A 566 15.16 23.22 4.30
CA THR A 566 14.22 23.54 5.38
C THR A 566 13.47 24.83 5.09
N ASN A 567 12.14 24.77 5.09
CA ASN A 567 11.26 25.93 4.95
C ASN A 567 10.64 26.26 6.31
N SER A 568 10.89 27.47 6.83
CA SER A 568 10.34 27.94 8.08
C SER A 568 10.33 29.46 8.13
N LEU A 569 9.44 30.06 8.93
CA LEU A 569 9.41 31.50 9.14
C LEU A 569 10.76 32.07 9.63
N PRO A 570 11.46 31.47 10.63
CA PRO A 570 12.79 31.90 11.00
C PRO A 570 13.80 31.89 9.85
N GLY A 571 13.76 30.87 9.01
CA GLY A 571 14.64 30.77 7.84
C GLY A 571 14.41 31.89 6.85
N ILE A 572 13.14 32.24 6.59
CA ILE A 572 12.78 33.33 5.69
C ILE A 572 13.21 34.68 6.26
N PHE A 573 13.00 34.95 7.54
CA PHE A 573 13.42 36.21 8.17
C PHE A 573 14.94 36.37 8.17
N ARG A 574 15.69 35.27 8.39
CA ARG A 574 17.16 35.30 8.25
C ARG A 574 17.58 35.60 6.81
N ALA A 575 16.96 34.98 5.83
CA ALA A 575 17.29 35.24 4.43
C ALA A 575 17.01 36.70 4.04
N LEU A 576 15.87 37.27 4.49
CA LEU A 576 15.53 38.65 4.23
C LEU A 576 16.54 39.62 4.86
N LYS A 577 16.97 39.34 6.10
CA LYS A 577 17.96 40.19 6.75
C LYS A 577 19.35 40.09 6.11
N ALA A 578 19.76 38.90 5.72
CA ALA A 578 21.02 38.72 4.98
C ALA A 578 21.00 39.50 3.64
N LEU A 579 19.85 39.47 2.93
CA LEU A 579 19.66 40.21 1.68
C LEU A 579 19.82 41.73 1.94
N SER A 580 19.10 42.28 2.93
CA SER A 580 19.15 43.69 3.25
C SER A 580 20.55 44.16 3.75
N SER A 581 21.27 43.27 4.41
CA SER A 581 22.67 43.58 4.87
C SER A 581 23.66 43.59 3.70
N ALA A 582 23.47 42.65 2.74
CA ALA A 582 24.29 42.60 1.53
C ALA A 582 24.06 43.82 0.62
N GLU A 583 22.79 44.22 0.45
CA GLU A 583 22.43 45.44 -0.27
C GLU A 583 23.06 46.70 0.36
N ALA A 584 23.01 46.82 1.70
CA ALA A 584 23.60 47.90 2.44
C ALA A 584 25.14 47.94 2.33
N ALA A 585 25.77 46.79 2.18
CA ALA A 585 27.21 46.64 2.03
C ALA A 585 27.70 46.78 0.55
N GLY A 586 26.79 46.84 -0.43
CA GLY A 586 27.13 46.85 -1.87
C GLY A 586 27.76 45.54 -2.33
N ALA A 587 27.52 44.43 -1.60
CA ALA A 587 28.06 43.12 -1.87
C ALA A 587 27.04 42.25 -2.66
N ASN A 588 27.54 41.37 -3.52
CA ASN A 588 26.67 40.43 -4.26
C ASN A 588 26.11 39.39 -3.27
N PRO A 589 24.77 39.26 -3.11
CA PRO A 589 24.15 38.38 -2.12
C PRO A 589 24.23 36.86 -2.46
N ALA A 590 24.73 36.49 -3.63
CA ALA A 590 24.81 35.09 -4.09
C ALA A 590 25.97 34.27 -3.46
N GLY A 591 26.80 34.87 -2.62
CA GLY A 591 27.89 34.19 -1.91
C GLY A 591 27.46 33.75 -0.50
N GLU A 592 28.25 32.92 0.14
CA GLU A 592 28.15 32.27 1.46
C GLU A 592 27.53 33.07 2.63
N ALA A 593 27.16 34.34 2.41
CA ALA A 593 26.68 35.30 3.40
C ALA A 593 25.28 34.95 4.01
N VAL A 594 24.48 34.11 3.38
CA VAL A 594 23.13 33.77 3.90
C VAL A 594 23.21 32.83 5.13
N GLN A 595 24.35 32.20 5.35
CA GLN A 595 24.54 31.23 6.45
C GLN A 595 25.11 31.80 7.75
N GLU A 596 25.64 33.02 7.76
CA GLU A 596 26.40 33.57 8.90
C GLU A 596 25.78 34.79 9.63
N ALA A 597 24.45 34.95 9.58
CA ALA A 597 23.82 35.91 10.50
C ALA A 597 23.98 35.42 11.95
N GLU A 598 24.52 36.25 12.83
CA GLU A 598 24.71 35.87 14.25
C GLU A 598 23.41 35.40 14.90
N PRO A 599 23.45 34.38 15.78
CA PRO A 599 22.25 33.83 16.40
C PRO A 599 21.51 34.95 17.19
N GLY A 600 20.29 35.29 16.76
CA GLY A 600 19.37 36.18 17.47
C GLY A 600 19.17 37.59 16.90
N ASP A 601 19.97 38.05 15.96
CA ASP A 601 19.82 39.42 15.38
C ASP A 601 18.73 39.53 14.31
N TRP A 602 18.19 38.39 13.84
CA TRP A 602 17.14 38.31 12.83
C TRP A 602 15.71 38.37 13.42
N VAL A 603 15.58 38.24 14.77
CA VAL A 603 14.25 38.15 15.39
C VAL A 603 13.62 39.54 15.46
N PRO A 604 12.38 39.70 14.90
CA PRO A 604 11.67 41.00 15.03
C PRO A 604 11.44 41.37 16.51
N VAL A 605 11.37 42.66 16.79
CA VAL A 605 11.19 43.16 18.16
C VAL A 605 9.70 43.08 18.60
N SER A 606 8.79 43.13 17.63
CA SER A 606 7.34 43.04 17.87
C SER A 606 6.64 42.24 16.78
N ARG A 607 5.35 41.93 17.03
CA ARG A 607 4.48 41.26 16.02
C ARG A 607 4.30 42.13 14.79
N GLU A 608 4.09 43.43 14.98
CA GLU A 608 3.88 44.37 13.88
C GLU A 608 5.11 44.41 12.94
N GLU A 609 6.29 44.36 13.53
CA GLU A 609 7.54 44.26 12.76
C GLU A 609 7.64 42.91 12.02
N ALA A 610 7.22 41.82 12.65
CA ALA A 610 7.17 40.51 11.99
C ALA A 610 6.21 40.50 10.81
N GLU A 611 5.05 41.12 10.89
CA GLU A 611 4.10 41.26 9.78
C GLU A 611 4.68 42.11 8.65
N VAL A 612 5.36 43.20 8.95
CA VAL A 612 6.07 44.05 7.95
C VAL A 612 7.19 43.26 7.26
N LEU A 613 7.98 42.50 8.04
CA LEU A 613 9.04 41.66 7.48
C LEU A 613 8.47 40.54 6.62
N LEU A 614 7.32 39.96 7.02
CA LEU A 614 6.65 38.95 6.26
C LEU A 614 6.17 39.46 4.90
N SER A 615 5.56 40.65 4.87
CA SER A 615 5.13 41.30 3.63
C SER A 615 6.34 41.66 2.75
N ARG A 616 7.42 42.14 3.32
CA ARG A 616 8.67 42.38 2.57
C ARG A 616 9.27 41.09 2.03
N ALA A 617 9.23 39.99 2.80
CA ALA A 617 9.70 38.71 2.33
C ALA A 617 8.82 38.16 1.20
N GLU A 618 7.51 38.38 1.26
CA GLU A 618 6.61 38.04 0.13
C GLU A 618 6.98 38.81 -1.15
N GLU A 619 7.29 40.10 -1.01
CA GLU A 619 7.72 40.94 -2.15
C GLU A 619 9.11 40.51 -2.66
N ALA A 620 10.08 40.32 -1.75
CA ALA A 620 11.47 40.02 -2.09
C ALA A 620 11.65 38.60 -2.66
N PHE A 621 11.02 37.62 -2.04
CA PHE A 621 11.18 36.20 -2.38
C PHE A 621 9.98 35.63 -3.16
N GLY A 622 8.86 36.35 -3.23
CA GLY A 622 7.67 35.94 -3.96
C GLY A 622 7.02 34.66 -3.40
N PHE A 623 7.20 34.33 -2.13
CA PHE A 623 6.47 33.21 -1.50
C PHE A 623 5.10 33.70 -0.98
N GLU A 624 4.16 32.81 -0.80
CA GLU A 624 2.90 33.15 -0.12
C GLU A 624 3.04 32.79 1.37
N SER A 625 2.86 33.79 2.24
CA SER A 625 2.90 33.55 3.68
C SER A 625 1.88 32.49 4.14
N THR A 626 0.73 32.41 3.44
CA THR A 626 -0.29 31.39 3.66
C THR A 626 0.18 29.95 3.42
N SER A 627 1.32 29.75 2.77
CA SER A 627 1.92 28.42 2.64
C SER A 627 2.62 27.93 3.91
N LEU A 628 2.99 28.84 4.82
CA LEU A 628 3.68 28.53 6.07
C LEU A 628 2.96 29.01 7.32
N LEU A 629 1.98 29.92 7.19
CA LEU A 629 1.27 30.51 8.31
C LEU A 629 -0.18 30.70 7.94
N THR A 630 -1.09 30.30 8.82
CA THR A 630 -2.52 30.59 8.64
C THR A 630 -2.80 32.09 8.80
N PRO A 631 -3.84 32.63 8.13
CA PRO A 631 -4.17 34.06 8.20
C PRO A 631 -4.44 34.58 9.61
N ASP A 632 -4.86 33.72 10.54
CA ASP A 632 -5.07 34.05 11.94
C ASP A 632 -3.79 34.00 12.79
N GLY A 633 -2.67 33.54 12.24
CA GLY A 633 -1.37 33.44 12.92
C GLY A 633 -1.28 32.33 13.95
N LYS A 634 -2.24 31.40 13.97
CA LYS A 634 -2.33 30.33 14.99
C LYS A 634 -1.70 29.02 14.60
N SER A 635 -1.61 28.74 13.32
CA SER A 635 -0.93 27.53 12.80
C SER A 635 0.20 27.93 11.86
N SER A 636 1.35 27.27 12.00
CA SER A 636 2.50 27.47 11.13
C SER A 636 3.15 26.15 10.78
N LEU A 637 3.72 26.07 9.59
CA LEU A 637 4.46 24.91 9.12
C LEU A 637 5.96 25.15 9.18
N VAL A 638 6.67 24.11 9.62
CA VAL A 638 8.08 23.91 9.32
C VAL A 638 8.17 22.69 8.43
N ALA A 639 8.58 22.86 7.19
CA ALA A 639 8.69 21.81 6.21
C ALA A 639 10.17 21.46 5.95
N PHE A 640 10.46 20.17 6.02
CA PHE A 640 11.77 19.61 5.72
C PHE A 640 11.65 18.74 4.47
N GLU A 641 12.42 19.04 3.44
CA GLU A 641 12.61 18.15 2.31
C GLU A 641 13.69 17.14 2.67
N VAL A 642 13.32 15.86 2.73
CA VAL A 642 14.20 14.79 3.19
C VAL A 642 14.54 13.82 2.07
N PRO A 643 15.72 13.16 2.12
CA PRO A 643 16.08 12.16 1.14
C PRO A 643 15.25 10.89 1.32
N PHE A 644 15.09 10.15 0.24
CA PHE A 644 14.56 8.79 0.29
C PHE A 644 15.61 7.85 0.91
N VAL A 645 15.24 7.19 1.99
CA VAL A 645 16.13 6.28 2.72
C VAL A 645 15.45 4.93 2.96
N ASN A 646 16.21 3.97 3.46
CA ASN A 646 15.66 2.69 3.91
C ASN A 646 14.85 2.88 5.22
N GLU A 647 14.16 1.81 5.63
CA GLU A 647 13.28 1.85 6.81
C GLU A 647 13.99 2.20 8.12
N GLU A 648 15.27 1.89 8.24
CA GLU A 648 16.08 2.27 9.40
C GLU A 648 16.31 3.79 9.42
N GLY A 649 16.60 4.37 8.26
CA GLY A 649 16.70 5.83 8.10
C GLY A 649 15.36 6.53 8.36
N GLU A 650 14.23 5.97 7.89
CA GLU A 650 12.89 6.52 8.18
C GLU A 650 12.60 6.53 9.70
N LYS A 651 12.93 5.46 10.40
CA LYS A 651 12.82 5.42 11.87
C LYS A 651 13.76 6.40 12.54
N GLU A 652 14.98 6.58 12.02
CA GLU A 652 15.94 7.52 12.55
C GLU A 652 15.46 8.96 12.37
N MET A 653 14.95 9.32 11.20
CA MET A 653 14.34 10.63 10.93
C MET A 653 13.14 10.90 11.85
N ALA A 654 12.22 9.91 11.97
CA ALA A 654 11.08 10.03 12.89
C ALA A 654 11.50 10.22 14.34
N PHE A 655 12.57 9.54 14.78
CA PHE A 655 13.13 9.70 16.11
C PHE A 655 13.69 11.11 16.31
N ILE A 656 14.50 11.62 15.38
CA ILE A 656 15.08 12.95 15.43
C ILE A 656 13.99 14.01 15.60
N LEU A 657 12.95 13.94 14.79
CA LEU A 657 11.83 14.90 14.84
C LEU A 657 11.06 14.83 16.16
N ARG A 658 10.78 13.62 16.67
CA ARG A 658 10.07 13.44 17.94
C ARG A 658 10.90 13.90 19.14
N ASP A 659 12.19 13.62 19.13
CA ASP A 659 13.11 14.04 20.21
C ASP A 659 13.22 15.57 20.25
N ALA A 660 13.47 16.20 19.11
CA ALA A 660 13.51 17.66 18.99
C ALA A 660 12.19 18.32 19.38
N ALA A 661 11.05 17.78 18.91
CA ALA A 661 9.73 18.29 19.26
C ALA A 661 9.47 18.18 20.77
N SER A 662 9.82 17.06 21.39
CA SER A 662 9.62 16.85 22.84
C SER A 662 10.46 17.79 23.68
N ALA A 663 11.71 18.04 23.26
CA ALA A 663 12.62 18.95 23.95
C ALA A 663 12.09 20.40 23.96
N VAL A 664 11.55 20.88 22.85
CA VAL A 664 11.03 22.25 22.70
C VAL A 664 9.63 22.42 23.27
N SER A 665 8.73 21.45 23.09
CA SER A 665 7.35 21.50 23.63
C SER A 665 7.31 21.56 25.14
N ALA A 666 8.30 21.02 25.84
CA ALA A 666 8.40 21.08 27.31
C ALA A 666 8.45 22.53 27.87
N THR A 667 8.70 23.51 27.03
CA THR A 667 8.85 24.94 27.41
C THR A 667 7.62 25.82 27.07
N GLY A 668 6.54 25.25 26.47
CA GLY A 668 5.14 25.71 26.62
C GLY A 668 4.66 26.97 25.88
N THR A 669 5.17 27.33 24.68
CA THR A 669 4.62 28.45 23.88
C THR A 669 3.65 28.01 22.77
N PHE A 670 3.85 26.82 22.23
CA PHE A 670 3.01 26.21 21.19
C PHE A 670 3.17 24.68 21.21
N ASP A 671 2.18 24.00 20.65
CA ASP A 671 2.19 22.55 20.43
C ASP A 671 2.89 22.23 19.10
N ILE A 672 3.70 21.15 19.07
CA ILE A 672 4.38 20.68 17.86
C ILE A 672 3.79 19.33 17.50
N ARG A 673 3.14 19.26 16.36
CA ARG A 673 2.62 18.02 15.79
C ARG A 673 3.36 17.68 14.52
N LEU A 674 3.70 16.41 14.37
CA LEU A 674 4.59 15.95 13.31
C LEU A 674 3.82 15.07 12.33
N THR A 675 4.08 15.25 11.02
CA THR A 675 3.57 14.39 9.96
C THR A 675 4.54 14.32 8.78
N GLY A 676 4.23 13.44 7.83
CA GLY A 676 5.04 13.16 6.66
C GLY A 676 5.45 11.70 6.60
N MET A 677 6.01 11.28 5.47
CA MET A 677 6.30 9.87 5.20
C MET A 677 7.13 9.18 6.29
N PRO A 678 8.24 9.74 6.80
CA PRO A 678 9.03 9.07 7.84
C PRO A 678 8.22 8.73 9.09
N LEU A 679 7.30 9.62 9.48
CA LEU A 679 6.47 9.44 10.67
C LEU A 679 5.39 8.37 10.46
N ILE A 680 4.72 8.40 9.30
CA ILE A 680 3.68 7.44 8.93
C ILE A 680 4.27 6.04 8.78
N ILE A 681 5.41 5.92 8.10
CA ILE A 681 6.11 4.65 7.93
C ILE A 681 6.60 4.12 9.28
N SER A 682 7.21 4.96 10.12
CA SER A 682 7.66 4.58 11.46
C SER A 682 6.50 4.05 12.31
N ASP A 683 5.37 4.75 12.34
CA ASP A 683 4.16 4.33 13.08
C ASP A 683 3.60 3.00 12.55
N ALA A 684 3.61 2.79 11.21
CA ALA A 684 3.17 1.56 10.59
C ALA A 684 4.10 0.39 10.92
N LEU A 685 5.42 0.59 10.83
CA LEU A 685 6.43 -0.44 11.12
C LEU A 685 6.33 -0.96 12.57
N ASP A 686 6.11 -0.07 13.53
CA ASP A 686 5.96 -0.44 14.93
C ASP A 686 4.70 -1.32 15.17
N LYS A 687 3.69 -1.18 14.31
CA LYS A 687 2.43 -1.94 14.38
C LYS A 687 2.46 -3.27 13.65
N LEU A 688 3.29 -3.44 12.65
CA LEU A 688 3.33 -4.69 11.88
C LEU A 688 3.68 -5.89 12.78
N PHE A 689 4.74 -5.78 13.58
CA PHE A 689 5.18 -6.88 14.43
C PHE A 689 4.16 -7.21 15.54
N THR A 690 3.64 -6.17 16.19
CA THR A 690 2.59 -6.35 17.23
C THR A 690 1.32 -6.98 16.66
N THR A 691 0.89 -6.53 15.47
CA THR A 691 -0.28 -7.10 14.77
C THR A 691 -0.10 -8.58 14.47
N GLN A 692 1.10 -9.01 14.03
CA GLN A 692 1.35 -10.44 13.78
C GLN A 692 1.24 -11.27 15.05
N LEU A 693 1.83 -10.82 16.16
CA LEU A 693 1.79 -11.54 17.43
C LEU A 693 0.36 -11.62 18.00
N GLU A 694 -0.35 -10.50 17.99
CA GLU A 694 -1.70 -10.42 18.53
C GLU A 694 -2.69 -11.21 17.67
N SER A 695 -2.73 -11.00 16.36
CA SER A 695 -3.65 -11.70 15.47
C SER A 695 -3.31 -13.20 15.36
N GLY A 696 -2.03 -13.55 15.21
CA GLY A 696 -1.59 -14.95 15.17
C GLY A 696 -1.86 -15.67 16.50
N GLY A 697 -1.58 -15.01 17.63
CA GLY A 697 -1.88 -15.54 18.97
C GLY A 697 -3.37 -15.78 19.20
N LEU A 698 -4.21 -14.80 18.80
CA LEU A 698 -5.67 -14.94 18.88
C LEU A 698 -6.20 -16.05 17.97
N ALA A 699 -5.72 -16.12 16.73
CA ALA A 699 -6.10 -17.18 15.79
C ALA A 699 -5.75 -18.56 16.36
N LEU A 700 -4.53 -18.73 16.90
CA LEU A 700 -4.08 -19.97 17.49
C LEU A 700 -4.94 -20.37 18.71
N LEU A 701 -5.24 -19.41 19.58
CA LEU A 701 -6.10 -19.63 20.75
C LEU A 701 -7.51 -20.06 20.35
N LEU A 702 -8.16 -19.32 19.44
CA LEU A 702 -9.53 -19.61 18.99
C LEU A 702 -9.62 -20.97 18.29
N CYS A 703 -8.67 -21.27 17.40
CA CYS A 703 -8.62 -22.55 16.71
C CYS A 703 -8.33 -23.70 17.67
N ALA A 704 -7.37 -23.54 18.59
CA ALA A 704 -7.08 -24.56 19.59
C ALA A 704 -8.30 -24.85 20.49
N LEU A 705 -8.98 -23.82 20.98
CA LEU A 705 -10.20 -23.96 21.77
C LEU A 705 -11.30 -24.70 21.00
N LEU A 706 -11.55 -24.32 19.72
CA LEU A 706 -12.52 -24.99 18.88
C LEU A 706 -12.21 -26.49 18.76
N VAL A 707 -10.96 -26.81 18.43
CA VAL A 707 -10.52 -28.19 18.21
C VAL A 707 -10.61 -29.00 19.52
N MET A 708 -10.20 -28.42 20.66
CA MET A 708 -10.35 -29.07 21.97
C MET A 708 -11.82 -29.39 22.32
N VAL A 709 -12.71 -28.43 22.05
CA VAL A 709 -14.16 -28.61 22.27
C VAL A 709 -14.73 -29.72 21.36
N VAL A 710 -14.36 -29.73 20.08
CA VAL A 710 -14.84 -30.74 19.12
C VAL A 710 -14.34 -32.13 19.46
N PHE A 711 -13.07 -32.27 19.76
CA PHE A 711 -12.50 -33.56 20.19
C PHE A 711 -12.87 -33.97 21.62
N ARG A 712 -13.40 -33.02 22.42
CA ARG A 712 -13.64 -33.24 23.86
C ARG A 712 -12.40 -33.78 24.60
N SER A 713 -11.24 -33.38 24.14
CA SER A 713 -9.94 -33.81 24.63
C SER A 713 -8.89 -32.76 24.39
N MET A 714 -8.30 -32.26 25.49
CA MET A 714 -7.21 -31.30 25.43
C MET A 714 -5.98 -31.87 24.70
N ALA A 715 -5.67 -33.14 24.94
CA ALA A 715 -4.50 -33.80 24.38
C ALA A 715 -4.57 -33.91 22.85
N TYR A 716 -5.70 -34.40 22.31
CA TYR A 716 -5.90 -34.47 20.85
C TYR A 716 -6.03 -33.10 20.20
N GLY A 717 -6.62 -32.13 20.92
CA GLY A 717 -6.68 -30.74 20.40
C GLY A 717 -5.30 -30.12 20.28
N LEU A 718 -4.43 -30.29 21.30
CA LEU A 718 -3.07 -29.79 21.28
C LEU A 718 -2.19 -30.46 20.20
N THR A 719 -2.38 -31.78 19.97
CA THR A 719 -1.62 -32.43 18.88
C THR A 719 -1.98 -31.88 17.52
N ALA A 720 -3.27 -31.71 17.21
CA ALA A 720 -3.70 -31.10 15.94
C ALA A 720 -3.21 -29.64 15.80
N THR A 721 -3.22 -28.86 16.89
CA THR A 721 -2.74 -27.48 16.88
C THR A 721 -1.22 -27.37 16.74
N SER A 722 -0.45 -28.36 17.23
CA SER A 722 1.02 -28.35 17.15
C SER A 722 1.55 -28.35 15.72
N VAL A 723 0.81 -28.92 14.79
CA VAL A 723 1.12 -28.94 13.35
C VAL A 723 1.25 -27.51 12.80
N VAL A 724 0.27 -26.70 13.11
CA VAL A 724 0.22 -25.31 12.62
C VAL A 724 1.23 -24.45 13.34
N PHE A 725 1.45 -24.66 14.61
CA PHE A 725 2.49 -23.97 15.37
C PHE A 725 3.88 -24.18 14.74
N LEU A 726 4.19 -25.41 14.33
CA LEU A 726 5.44 -25.72 13.61
C LEU A 726 5.49 -25.01 12.24
N ALA A 727 4.38 -24.95 11.52
CA ALA A 727 4.32 -24.28 10.23
C ALA A 727 4.56 -22.76 10.32
N ILE A 728 4.02 -22.09 11.36
CA ILE A 728 4.24 -20.67 11.62
C ILE A 728 5.70 -20.40 11.98
N LEU A 729 6.30 -21.21 12.84
CA LEU A 729 7.72 -21.05 13.17
C LEU A 729 8.60 -21.24 11.94
N LEU A 730 8.25 -22.15 11.05
CA LEU A 730 8.95 -22.36 9.80
C LEU A 730 8.77 -21.17 8.84
N GLU A 731 7.57 -20.57 8.79
CA GLU A 731 7.30 -19.33 8.05
C GLU A 731 8.29 -18.23 8.43
N VAL A 732 8.41 -17.96 9.73
CA VAL A 732 9.32 -16.96 10.29
C VAL A 732 10.78 -17.29 9.97
N GLY A 733 11.16 -18.56 10.12
CA GLY A 733 12.48 -19.04 9.75
C GLY A 733 12.78 -18.87 8.26
N LEU A 734 11.82 -19.12 7.38
CA LEU A 734 11.95 -18.95 5.93
C LEU A 734 12.08 -17.48 5.53
N LEU A 735 11.28 -16.59 6.09
CA LEU A 735 11.40 -15.14 5.87
C LEU A 735 12.83 -14.67 6.17
N ARG A 736 13.37 -15.05 7.33
CA ARG A 736 14.74 -14.71 7.72
C ARG A 736 15.80 -15.33 6.84
N LEU A 737 15.62 -16.60 6.48
CA LEU A 737 16.59 -17.34 5.63
C LEU A 737 16.70 -16.76 4.23
N ILE A 738 15.56 -16.33 3.66
CA ILE A 738 15.50 -15.73 2.31
C ILE A 738 15.89 -14.25 2.37
N GLY A 739 15.89 -13.62 3.54
CA GLY A 739 16.13 -12.19 3.71
C GLY A 739 14.94 -11.33 3.31
N TRP A 740 13.72 -11.86 3.37
CA TRP A 740 12.50 -11.13 3.08
C TRP A 740 11.97 -10.44 4.35
N PRO A 741 11.57 -9.16 4.25
CA PRO A 741 11.03 -8.44 5.38
C PRO A 741 9.61 -8.89 5.72
N LEU A 742 9.22 -8.63 6.97
CA LEU A 742 7.84 -8.65 7.39
C LEU A 742 7.17 -7.36 6.90
N ASP A 743 6.28 -7.49 5.93
CA ASP A 743 5.52 -6.38 5.35
C ASP A 743 4.02 -6.53 5.62
N ILE A 744 3.23 -5.56 5.14
CA ILE A 744 1.78 -5.52 5.35
C ILE A 744 1.03 -6.75 4.83
N MET A 745 1.59 -7.45 3.84
CA MET A 745 1.01 -8.70 3.32
C MET A 745 1.50 -9.91 4.13
N THR A 746 2.79 -9.98 4.39
CA THR A 746 3.39 -11.14 5.07
C THR A 746 2.99 -11.22 6.54
N VAL A 747 2.64 -10.09 7.18
CA VAL A 747 2.10 -10.07 8.55
C VAL A 747 0.81 -10.89 8.73
N MET A 748 0.07 -11.11 7.66
CA MET A 748 -1.19 -11.87 7.70
C MET A 748 -1.00 -13.38 7.59
N ILE A 749 0.19 -13.85 7.19
CA ILE A 749 0.39 -15.27 6.84
C ILE A 749 0.16 -16.17 8.05
N ALA A 750 0.66 -15.81 9.22
CA ALA A 750 0.49 -16.63 10.43
C ALA A 750 -0.97 -16.96 10.72
N SER A 751 -1.84 -15.95 10.78
CA SER A 751 -3.28 -16.16 11.05
C SER A 751 -3.98 -16.95 9.95
N LEU A 752 -3.59 -16.70 8.69
CA LEU A 752 -4.10 -17.43 7.53
C LEU A 752 -3.70 -18.91 7.59
N VAL A 753 -2.44 -19.19 7.83
CA VAL A 753 -1.90 -20.56 7.93
C VAL A 753 -2.50 -21.30 9.14
N ILE A 754 -2.76 -20.61 10.25
CA ILE A 754 -3.50 -21.19 11.38
C ILE A 754 -4.89 -21.61 10.91
N GLY A 755 -5.63 -20.70 10.29
CA GLY A 755 -7.01 -20.97 9.88
C GLY A 755 -7.12 -22.08 8.83
N ALA A 756 -6.30 -22.06 7.78
CA ALA A 756 -6.38 -22.99 6.67
C ALA A 756 -5.54 -24.27 6.86
N GLY A 757 -4.46 -24.21 7.66
CA GLY A 757 -3.54 -25.33 7.85
C GLY A 757 -3.93 -26.30 8.98
N ILE A 758 -4.70 -25.83 9.96
CA ILE A 758 -5.11 -26.66 11.09
C ILE A 758 -6.03 -27.83 10.67
N ASP A 759 -6.71 -27.68 9.54
CA ASP A 759 -7.57 -28.72 8.96
C ASP A 759 -6.82 -30.00 8.70
N PHE A 760 -5.58 -29.94 8.27
CA PHE A 760 -4.75 -31.13 8.03
C PHE A 760 -4.58 -31.92 9.32
N GLY A 761 -4.24 -31.27 10.44
CA GLY A 761 -4.14 -31.92 11.74
C GLY A 761 -5.49 -32.45 12.26
N ILE A 762 -6.57 -31.68 12.09
CA ILE A 762 -7.90 -32.14 12.50
C ILE A 762 -8.29 -33.43 11.81
N HIS A 763 -8.08 -33.53 10.50
CA HIS A 763 -8.42 -34.72 9.73
C HIS A 763 -7.59 -35.94 10.15
N VAL A 764 -6.29 -35.77 10.38
CA VAL A 764 -5.41 -36.84 10.84
C VAL A 764 -5.81 -37.28 12.23
N ALA A 765 -5.97 -36.36 13.19
CA ALA A 765 -6.37 -36.69 14.55
C ALA A 765 -7.76 -37.37 14.62
N HIS A 766 -8.73 -36.89 13.84
CA HIS A 766 -10.07 -37.49 13.78
C HIS A 766 -10.02 -38.91 13.26
N ARG A 767 -9.34 -39.16 12.16
CA ARG A 767 -9.23 -40.48 11.56
C ARG A 767 -8.45 -41.44 12.46
N PHE A 768 -7.36 -40.95 13.07
CA PHE A 768 -6.60 -41.76 14.05
C PHE A 768 -7.48 -42.24 15.21
N ARG A 769 -8.35 -41.37 15.72
CA ARG A 769 -9.30 -41.71 16.78
C ARG A 769 -10.33 -42.75 16.34
N GLU A 770 -10.85 -42.62 15.11
CA GLU A 770 -11.78 -43.57 14.51
C GLU A 770 -11.14 -44.97 14.39
N GLU A 771 -9.89 -45.06 13.88
CA GLU A 771 -9.17 -46.30 13.73
C GLU A 771 -8.82 -46.94 15.10
N LEU A 772 -8.43 -46.10 16.09
CA LEU A 772 -8.05 -46.58 17.41
C LEU A 772 -9.27 -47.05 18.24
N TYR A 773 -10.36 -46.28 18.24
CA TYR A 773 -11.48 -46.54 19.17
C TYR A 773 -12.67 -47.26 18.51
N GLU A 774 -12.98 -47.00 17.27
CA GLU A 774 -14.10 -47.62 16.54
C GLU A 774 -13.67 -48.93 15.89
N ASN A 775 -12.55 -48.90 15.16
CA ASN A 775 -11.99 -50.09 14.50
C ASN A 775 -11.08 -50.93 15.40
N ARG A 776 -10.80 -50.44 16.64
CA ARG A 776 -10.02 -51.12 17.68
C ARG A 776 -8.62 -51.57 17.24
N LEU A 777 -7.97 -50.80 16.34
CA LEU A 777 -6.61 -51.09 15.92
C LEU A 777 -5.60 -50.69 16.98
N GLY A 778 -4.45 -51.37 16.99
CA GLY A 778 -3.31 -50.92 17.83
C GLY A 778 -2.81 -49.54 17.36
N PRO A 779 -2.12 -48.76 18.24
CA PRO A 779 -1.69 -47.40 17.90
C PRO A 779 -0.86 -47.30 16.62
N GLU A 780 0.05 -48.22 16.36
CA GLU A 780 0.89 -48.26 15.17
C GLU A 780 0.08 -48.64 13.89
N GLU A 781 -0.85 -49.59 14.02
CA GLU A 781 -1.76 -49.98 12.94
C GLU A 781 -2.74 -48.87 12.63
N ALA A 782 -3.23 -48.15 13.64
CA ALA A 782 -4.11 -47.00 13.50
C ALA A 782 -3.40 -45.85 12.75
N VAL A 783 -2.09 -45.59 12.97
CA VAL A 783 -1.32 -44.62 12.18
C VAL A 783 -1.28 -45.01 10.71
N ASN A 784 -0.92 -46.25 10.42
CA ASN A 784 -0.80 -46.73 9.05
C ASN A 784 -2.16 -46.64 8.29
N ALA A 785 -3.23 -47.07 8.94
CA ALA A 785 -4.59 -46.96 8.39
C ALA A 785 -5.00 -45.50 8.20
N THR A 786 -4.68 -44.63 9.15
CA THR A 786 -4.96 -43.19 9.05
C THR A 786 -4.27 -42.55 7.86
N VAL A 787 -2.96 -42.67 7.74
CA VAL A 787 -2.19 -42.05 6.66
C VAL A 787 -2.63 -42.58 5.31
N ARG A 788 -2.91 -43.86 5.16
CA ARG A 788 -3.42 -44.45 3.92
C ARG A 788 -4.81 -43.97 3.53
N ASN A 789 -5.70 -43.75 4.51
CA ASN A 789 -7.09 -43.42 4.25
C ASN A 789 -7.31 -41.91 4.03
N VAL A 790 -6.45 -41.05 4.57
CA VAL A 790 -6.60 -39.59 4.53
C VAL A 790 -5.50 -38.91 3.73
N GLY A 791 -4.35 -39.55 3.54
CA GLY A 791 -3.14 -38.97 2.94
C GLY A 791 -3.40 -38.37 1.56
N THR A 792 -3.95 -39.18 0.64
CA THR A 792 -4.21 -38.73 -0.74
C THR A 792 -5.15 -37.51 -0.78
N ALA A 793 -6.19 -37.50 0.03
CA ALA A 793 -7.13 -36.38 0.09
C ALA A 793 -6.48 -35.11 0.64
N LEU A 794 -5.66 -35.23 1.71
CA LEU A 794 -4.96 -34.09 2.29
C LEU A 794 -3.87 -33.54 1.36
N ILE A 795 -3.11 -34.41 0.71
CA ILE A 795 -2.11 -34.00 -0.30
C ILE A 795 -2.78 -33.25 -1.44
N SER A 796 -3.91 -33.78 -1.95
CA SER A 796 -4.66 -33.11 -3.02
C SER A 796 -5.15 -31.72 -2.59
N ALA A 797 -5.70 -31.60 -1.37
CA ALA A 797 -6.12 -30.32 -0.81
C ALA A 797 -4.93 -29.36 -0.63
N ALA A 798 -3.82 -29.82 -0.07
CA ALA A 798 -2.62 -29.03 0.12
C ALA A 798 -2.03 -28.53 -1.21
N VAL A 799 -1.93 -29.41 -2.23
CA VAL A 799 -1.45 -29.05 -3.58
C VAL A 799 -2.36 -28.00 -4.23
N THR A 800 -3.67 -28.14 -4.09
CA THR A 800 -4.62 -27.18 -4.67
C THR A 800 -4.52 -25.83 -4.00
N THR A 801 -4.50 -25.79 -2.67
CA THR A 801 -4.46 -24.55 -1.89
C THR A 801 -3.07 -23.89 -2.01
N SER A 802 -1.99 -24.63 -1.76
CA SER A 802 -0.62 -24.11 -1.91
C SER A 802 -0.34 -23.66 -3.34
N GLY A 803 -0.84 -24.38 -4.34
CA GLY A 803 -0.70 -24.01 -5.73
C GLY A 803 -1.43 -22.71 -6.08
N ALA A 804 -2.62 -22.48 -5.53
CA ALA A 804 -3.34 -21.22 -5.68
C ALA A 804 -2.56 -20.04 -5.10
N PHE A 805 -1.92 -20.22 -3.92
CA PHE A 805 -1.04 -19.21 -3.35
C PHE A 805 0.25 -19.02 -4.15
N LEU A 806 0.84 -20.10 -4.67
CA LEU A 806 2.08 -20.02 -5.46
C LEU A 806 1.88 -19.23 -6.76
N ILE A 807 0.69 -19.15 -7.31
CA ILE A 807 0.38 -18.29 -8.46
C ILE A 807 0.65 -16.83 -8.17
N LEU A 808 0.49 -16.38 -6.92
CA LEU A 808 0.81 -15.02 -6.51
C LEU A 808 2.31 -14.69 -6.68
N ALA A 809 3.17 -15.70 -6.79
CA ALA A 809 4.60 -15.51 -7.09
C ALA A 809 4.86 -14.84 -8.46
N ILE A 810 3.88 -14.86 -9.36
CA ILE A 810 3.95 -14.24 -10.69
C ILE A 810 3.63 -12.74 -10.62
N SER A 811 3.10 -12.26 -9.49
CA SER A 811 2.73 -10.85 -9.34
C SER A 811 3.91 -9.91 -9.57
N SER A 812 3.63 -8.80 -10.22
CA SER A 812 4.55 -7.66 -10.34
C SER A 812 4.76 -6.95 -9.00
N PHE A 813 3.82 -7.10 -8.06
CA PHE A 813 3.84 -6.47 -6.75
C PHE A 813 4.61 -7.33 -5.72
N SER A 814 5.76 -6.84 -5.26
CA SER A 814 6.70 -7.62 -4.43
C SER A 814 6.09 -8.21 -3.14
N PRO A 815 5.28 -7.48 -2.33
CA PRO A 815 4.66 -8.04 -1.14
C PRO A 815 3.70 -9.18 -1.44
N LEU A 816 2.92 -9.09 -2.53
CA LEU A 816 2.00 -10.14 -2.93
C LEU A 816 2.73 -11.42 -3.36
N ARG A 817 3.86 -11.25 -4.06
CA ARG A 817 4.74 -12.36 -4.43
C ARG A 817 5.30 -13.08 -3.21
N ARG A 818 5.82 -12.31 -2.21
CA ARG A 818 6.33 -12.86 -0.95
C ARG A 818 5.24 -13.58 -0.18
N PHE A 819 4.08 -12.94 -0.03
CA PHE A 819 2.90 -13.51 0.61
C PHE A 819 2.52 -14.86 -0.01
N GLY A 820 2.41 -14.92 -1.33
CA GLY A 820 2.04 -16.15 -2.03
C GLY A 820 3.03 -17.29 -1.82
N VAL A 821 4.33 -17.03 -2.00
CA VAL A 821 5.37 -18.05 -1.85
C VAL A 821 5.45 -18.57 -0.43
N ILE A 822 5.51 -17.68 0.56
CA ILE A 822 5.65 -18.07 1.97
C ILE A 822 4.40 -18.81 2.45
N THR A 823 3.20 -18.34 2.10
CA THR A 823 1.95 -19.03 2.45
C THR A 823 1.88 -20.43 1.82
N ALA A 824 2.26 -20.57 0.55
CA ALA A 824 2.30 -21.87 -0.11
C ALA A 824 3.25 -22.85 0.59
N LEU A 825 4.45 -22.38 0.97
CA LEU A 825 5.43 -23.19 1.69
C LEU A 825 4.97 -23.54 3.11
N ALA A 826 4.34 -22.58 3.81
CA ALA A 826 3.82 -22.80 5.15
C ALA A 826 2.66 -23.82 5.15
N LEU A 827 1.73 -23.73 4.20
CA LEU A 827 0.63 -24.71 4.08
C LEU A 827 1.14 -26.10 3.65
N ALA A 828 2.11 -26.16 2.74
CA ALA A 828 2.74 -27.42 2.38
C ALA A 828 3.47 -28.06 3.58
N SER A 829 4.14 -27.25 4.40
CA SER A 829 4.80 -27.70 5.63
C SER A 829 3.80 -28.15 6.71
N ALA A 830 2.64 -27.48 6.81
CA ALA A 830 1.56 -27.90 7.69
C ALA A 830 1.01 -29.29 7.28
N CYS A 831 0.77 -29.50 5.99
CA CYS A 831 0.34 -30.81 5.48
C CYS A 831 1.40 -31.90 5.75
N PHE A 832 2.68 -31.59 5.52
CA PHE A 832 3.79 -32.51 5.83
C PHE A 832 3.85 -32.82 7.32
N ALA A 833 3.75 -31.81 8.18
CA ALA A 833 3.75 -32.00 9.64
C ALA A 833 2.55 -32.84 10.10
N ALA A 834 1.36 -32.63 9.53
CA ALA A 834 0.16 -33.41 9.82
C ALA A 834 0.31 -34.89 9.44
N LEU A 835 0.87 -35.19 8.26
CA LEU A 835 1.00 -36.56 7.77
C LEU A 835 2.20 -37.32 8.35
N VAL A 836 3.28 -36.64 8.72
CA VAL A 836 4.55 -37.27 9.12
C VAL A 836 4.82 -37.11 10.61
N LEU A 837 4.63 -35.91 11.18
CA LEU A 837 4.99 -35.61 12.57
C LEU A 837 3.86 -35.86 13.55
N GLU A 838 2.64 -35.43 13.21
CA GLU A 838 1.50 -35.55 14.12
C GLU A 838 1.14 -36.99 14.51
N PRO A 839 1.23 -38.03 13.62
CA PRO A 839 1.01 -39.43 14.04
C PRO A 839 1.90 -39.85 15.18
N THR A 840 3.16 -39.40 15.22
CA THR A 840 4.11 -39.68 16.33
C THR A 840 3.64 -39.05 17.65
N PHE A 841 3.04 -37.87 17.60
CA PHE A 841 2.47 -37.19 18.78
C PHE A 841 1.21 -37.90 19.25
N LEU A 842 0.31 -38.27 18.31
CA LEU A 842 -0.94 -38.97 18.60
C LEU A 842 -0.70 -40.34 19.27
N THR A 843 0.24 -41.12 18.77
CA THR A 843 0.59 -42.42 19.40
C THR A 843 1.17 -42.24 20.82
N THR A 844 1.98 -41.19 21.02
CA THR A 844 2.52 -40.86 22.35
C THR A 844 1.40 -40.51 23.33
N VAL A 845 0.40 -39.75 22.88
CA VAL A 845 -0.78 -39.41 23.68
C VAL A 845 -1.64 -40.62 23.94
N ALA A 846 -1.94 -41.43 22.92
CA ALA A 846 -2.74 -42.65 23.07
C ALA A 846 -2.13 -43.64 24.07
N THR A 847 -0.83 -43.90 23.95
CA THR A 847 -0.12 -44.80 24.88
C THR A 847 -0.08 -44.29 26.31
N ARG A 848 -0.02 -42.98 26.52
CA ARG A 848 -0.10 -42.38 27.88
C ARG A 848 -1.49 -42.46 28.47
N LEU A 849 -2.54 -42.23 27.67
CA LEU A 849 -3.92 -42.34 28.12
C LEU A 849 -4.28 -43.77 28.45
N ASP A 850 -3.87 -44.75 27.66
CA ASP A 850 -4.11 -46.19 27.91
C ASP A 850 -3.42 -46.65 29.20
N ARG A 851 -2.18 -46.20 29.47
CA ARG A 851 -1.49 -46.47 30.75
C ARG A 851 -2.22 -45.85 31.94
N ARG A 852 -2.78 -44.66 31.82
CA ARG A 852 -3.57 -44.03 32.92
C ARG A 852 -4.86 -44.76 33.21
N VAL A 853 -5.58 -45.22 32.17
CA VAL A 853 -6.79 -46.03 32.32
C VAL A 853 -6.48 -47.37 33.00
N ARG A 854 -5.41 -48.03 32.60
CA ARG A 854 -4.97 -49.32 33.26
C ARG A 854 -4.43 -49.13 34.66
N ALA A 855 -3.81 -47.99 34.96
CA ALA A 855 -3.33 -47.68 36.30
C ALA A 855 -4.48 -47.29 37.27
N GLY A 856 -5.49 -46.53 36.74
CA GLY A 856 -6.68 -46.17 37.51
C GLY A 856 -7.67 -47.34 37.75
N GLY A 857 -7.69 -48.35 36.85
CA GLY A 857 -8.49 -49.57 37.04
C GLY A 857 -7.94 -50.58 38.05
N LYS A 858 -6.68 -50.48 38.47
CA LYS A 858 -6.08 -51.31 39.52
C LYS A 858 -6.34 -50.83 40.95
N GLY A 859 -6.98 -49.68 41.11
CA GLY A 859 -7.30 -49.12 42.44
C GLY A 859 -8.74 -49.33 42.92
N SER A 860 -9.53 -50.11 42.17
CA SER A 860 -10.92 -50.40 42.50
C SER A 860 -11.21 -51.94 42.76
N GLU A 861 -10.16 -52.76 42.85
CA GLU A 861 -10.26 -54.18 43.14
C GLU A 861 -9.52 -54.58 44.40
N ASP A 862 -9.15 -53.62 45.31
CA ASP A 862 -8.71 -53.95 46.66
C ASP A 862 -9.67 -53.42 47.73
#